data_08ff37a5e575538e5190f0b8fb16d17c
#
_entry.id   08ff37a5e575538e5190f0b8fb16d17c
#
_cell.length_a   1.000
_cell.length_b   1.000
_cell.length_c   1.000
_cell.angle_alpha   90.00
_cell.angle_beta   90.00
_cell.angle_gamma   90.00
#
_symmetry.space_group_name_H-M   'P 1'
#
loop_
_entity.id
_entity.type
_entity.pdbx_description
1 polymer ?
#
loop_
_entity_poly.entity_id
_entity_poly.type
_entity_poly.pdbx_seq_one_letter_code
_entity_poly.pdbx_strand_id
1 'polypeptide(L)'
;MAEARKKLAIIDGKSVFYRGYYALPNLSTKDGVPTGGVYGFATMALELIKKLKPDYVAVAWDKPKTNIRKRVKMYPEYKAGRKPAPPDFYTQIPILHDLLSAFGWPLYELDDYEADDIMGTLAVQARDKGIETDLITSDLDALQLINGHVKVYALKRGFSEIEEFHPASFEAKYGIEVDQFLDFKSLKGDSSDNIPGVPGVGEKTALELLKKYETLDNIYKHLPEIKDTLRKKLEAGKDSAYLSKKIAAIWLDAPVKLDLKAMDGKHVDVKQLRKLLEDLEFRSLLRNLPENMRSPEDSSQTVSSNLEVPKHTVVSSDKELEKISLSDKETIFIHTRAAGQQGAEPRVIILGNAKQAYTLDLAKLDNNLVQKSLNKLLAGKKVAGYDVKGSLKVLKNLGIGWPTVAHDVLVGAFLINPLLRAQSLTDLAKASLDYEGASFEDLPTEDLIPRGAEFVAVVRELYASQLKELKTMPKLAELADKIEWPLTHVLADMEMAGIKLDTDYLKKFAKKLGGDISDIEQQIYGYADHEFNIGSPSQLADVLFTKLNLPKLGIKKGKTGFSTAASELAKLQGAHPIIDLITQFREATKLKNTYADVLPKLVDKDSRVHTTFNLTIAPTGRLSSTDPNLQNIPVKTELGRNIRTAFVAERGNQLVSADYSQFELRIAAALSGEKEMINAFNHDADIHMETAAQIYNIPPEKVTKAQRSSVKEVNFGIMYGLGPHALSQSTGMTFGEARDFIKRYFEIRPSLKKYIEKLREQAEKQRYVETILGRRRPTPDIHSSNFVVREAAYRAAINHPMQGSAADIMKLAMVEVAPKLPTDAKLLLQIHDSLLVEVPAKEAEKVGKILKETMESAYKLPVKLKADISIGKNWGEL
;
A
#
# COMPACT_ATOMS: atom_id res chain seq x y z
N MET A 1 17.59 -18.79 -44.51
CA MET A 1 17.04 -18.19 -43.29
C MET A 1 16.05 -17.14 -43.74
N ALA A 2 14.76 -17.26 -43.41
CA ALA A 2 13.79 -16.21 -43.73
C ALA A 2 14.23 -14.93 -43.01
N GLU A 3 14.37 -13.80 -43.72
CA GLU A 3 14.59 -12.50 -43.08
C GLU A 3 13.52 -12.28 -42.03
N ALA A 4 13.93 -11.92 -40.80
CA ALA A 4 12.98 -11.64 -39.73
C ALA A 4 12.08 -10.48 -40.17
N ARG A 5 10.76 -10.65 -40.12
CA ARG A 5 9.80 -9.62 -40.49
C ARG A 5 9.99 -8.40 -39.60
N LYS A 6 9.96 -7.21 -40.22
CA LYS A 6 10.01 -5.94 -39.48
C LYS A 6 8.76 -5.77 -38.60
N LYS A 7 8.92 -5.06 -37.47
CA LYS A 7 7.87 -4.87 -36.47
C LYS A 7 7.55 -3.38 -36.27
N LEU A 8 6.28 -3.07 -36.20
CA LEU A 8 5.75 -1.75 -35.86
C LEU A 8 5.00 -1.82 -34.52
N ALA A 9 5.41 -1.02 -33.53
CA ALA A 9 4.65 -0.80 -32.32
C ALA A 9 3.77 0.45 -32.46
N ILE A 10 2.46 0.32 -32.24
CA ILE A 10 1.55 1.46 -32.21
C ILE A 10 0.97 1.58 -30.81
N ILE A 11 1.20 2.71 -30.17
CA ILE A 11 0.77 2.98 -28.79
C ILE A 11 -0.50 3.83 -28.82
N ASP A 12 -1.55 3.37 -28.14
CA ASP A 12 -2.71 4.21 -27.79
C ASP A 12 -2.28 5.19 -26.71
N GLY A 13 -1.89 6.39 -27.14
CA GLY A 13 -1.25 7.38 -26.28
C GLY A 13 -2.13 7.81 -25.11
N LYS A 14 -3.41 8.09 -25.38
CA LYS A 14 -4.32 8.57 -24.34
C LYS A 14 -4.68 7.48 -23.35
N SER A 15 -4.92 6.25 -23.81
CA SER A 15 -5.24 5.11 -22.97
C SER A 15 -4.09 4.79 -22.00
N VAL A 16 -2.85 4.72 -22.52
CA VAL A 16 -1.64 4.49 -21.71
C VAL A 16 -1.39 5.65 -20.73
N PHE A 17 -1.58 6.91 -21.19
CA PHE A 17 -1.42 8.09 -20.35
C PHE A 17 -2.44 8.16 -19.21
N TYR A 18 -3.72 7.89 -19.47
CA TYR A 18 -4.76 7.78 -18.44
C TYR A 18 -4.36 6.78 -17.36
N ARG A 19 -3.86 5.65 -17.77
CA ARG A 19 -3.43 4.61 -16.85
C ARG A 19 -2.26 5.06 -15.98
N GLY A 20 -1.25 5.69 -16.57
CA GLY A 20 -0.12 6.28 -15.84
C GLY A 20 -0.57 7.32 -14.83
N TYR A 21 -1.45 8.23 -15.24
CA TYR A 21 -1.99 9.29 -14.40
C TYR A 21 -2.73 8.76 -13.16
N TYR A 22 -3.63 7.79 -13.33
CA TYR A 22 -4.38 7.22 -12.20
C TYR A 22 -3.56 6.24 -11.35
N ALA A 23 -2.48 5.68 -11.87
CA ALA A 23 -1.56 4.85 -11.09
C ALA A 23 -0.64 5.70 -10.18
N LEU A 24 -0.31 6.94 -10.58
CA LEU A 24 0.60 7.85 -9.90
C LEU A 24 -0.01 9.27 -9.72
N PRO A 25 -1.16 9.38 -9.06
CA PRO A 25 -1.94 10.64 -9.04
C PRO A 25 -1.23 11.81 -8.35
N ASN A 26 -0.20 11.55 -7.53
CA ASN A 26 0.45 12.55 -6.69
C ASN A 26 1.92 12.76 -7.06
N LEU A 27 2.38 12.27 -8.21
CA LEU A 27 3.76 12.49 -8.64
C LEU A 27 3.90 13.88 -9.27
N SER A 28 4.80 14.69 -8.71
CA SER A 28 5.13 16.02 -9.19
C SER A 28 6.61 16.32 -9.01
N THR A 29 7.15 17.29 -9.75
CA THR A 29 8.51 17.83 -9.51
C THR A 29 8.55 18.58 -8.18
N LYS A 30 9.75 18.96 -7.72
CA LYS A 30 9.96 19.80 -6.52
C LYS A 30 9.22 21.13 -6.61
N ASP A 31 9.08 21.68 -7.82
CA ASP A 31 8.36 22.91 -8.08
C ASP A 31 6.83 22.74 -8.18
N GLY A 32 6.34 21.50 -7.96
CA GLY A 32 4.92 21.19 -7.93
C GLY A 32 4.28 20.98 -9.31
N VAL A 33 5.06 20.77 -10.37
CA VAL A 33 4.53 20.44 -11.69
C VAL A 33 4.05 18.99 -11.69
N PRO A 34 2.76 18.70 -11.98
CA PRO A 34 2.25 17.34 -12.03
C PRO A 34 2.92 16.54 -13.15
N THR A 35 3.41 15.32 -12.85
CA THR A 35 4.18 14.51 -13.81
C THR A 35 3.77 13.03 -13.82
N GLY A 36 2.81 12.62 -12.99
CA GLY A 36 2.45 11.21 -12.82
C GLY A 36 2.00 10.51 -14.10
N GLY A 37 1.22 11.20 -14.94
CA GLY A 37 0.79 10.68 -16.24
C GLY A 37 1.94 10.50 -17.22
N VAL A 38 2.84 11.49 -17.28
CA VAL A 38 4.02 11.47 -18.17
C VAL A 38 4.99 10.37 -17.74
N TYR A 39 5.29 10.28 -16.44
CA TYR A 39 6.16 9.25 -15.90
C TYR A 39 5.61 7.85 -16.13
N GLY A 40 4.32 7.64 -15.83
CA GLY A 40 3.67 6.36 -16.02
C GLY A 40 3.62 5.93 -17.49
N PHE A 41 3.31 6.86 -18.41
CA PHE A 41 3.36 6.61 -19.84
C PHE A 41 4.76 6.19 -20.27
N ALA A 42 5.78 6.99 -19.95
CA ALA A 42 7.15 6.75 -20.35
C ALA A 42 7.67 5.40 -19.82
N THR A 43 7.39 5.07 -18.56
CA THR A 43 7.79 3.80 -17.95
C THR A 43 7.18 2.61 -18.69
N MET A 44 5.86 2.61 -18.91
CA MET A 44 5.15 1.50 -19.57
C MET A 44 5.60 1.35 -21.04
N ALA A 45 5.68 2.47 -21.74
CA ALA A 45 6.06 2.46 -23.15
C ALA A 45 7.50 1.98 -23.35
N LEU A 46 8.46 2.48 -22.57
CA LEU A 46 9.87 2.07 -22.67
C LEU A 46 10.08 0.60 -22.29
N GLU A 47 9.41 0.08 -21.27
CA GLU A 47 9.49 -1.35 -20.92
C GLU A 47 8.98 -2.23 -22.06
N LEU A 48 7.86 -1.84 -22.68
CA LEU A 48 7.33 -2.59 -23.83
C LEU A 48 8.24 -2.52 -25.05
N ILE A 49 8.77 -1.35 -25.37
CA ILE A 49 9.73 -1.19 -26.48
C ILE A 49 10.98 -2.06 -26.26
N LYS A 50 11.51 -2.11 -25.04
CA LYS A 50 12.62 -3.01 -24.68
C LYS A 50 12.28 -4.49 -24.89
N LYS A 51 11.06 -4.90 -24.53
CA LYS A 51 10.58 -6.29 -24.65
C LYS A 51 10.30 -6.68 -26.10
N LEU A 52 9.60 -5.82 -26.85
CA LEU A 52 9.13 -6.10 -28.21
C LEU A 52 10.20 -5.87 -29.27
N LYS A 53 11.14 -4.97 -29.02
CA LYS A 53 12.22 -4.55 -29.92
C LYS A 53 11.70 -4.21 -31.32
N PRO A 54 10.75 -3.27 -31.48
CA PRO A 54 10.18 -2.91 -32.76
C PRO A 54 11.18 -2.11 -33.59
N ASP A 55 11.09 -2.24 -34.92
CA ASP A 55 11.85 -1.41 -35.89
C ASP A 55 11.24 0.00 -35.99
N TYR A 56 9.92 0.10 -35.81
CA TYR A 56 9.14 1.32 -35.98
C TYR A 56 8.24 1.55 -34.75
N VAL A 57 8.06 2.81 -34.38
CA VAL A 57 7.16 3.20 -33.27
C VAL A 57 6.28 4.37 -33.70
N ALA A 58 4.99 4.31 -33.36
CA ALA A 58 4.04 5.40 -33.55
C ALA A 58 3.11 5.53 -32.34
N VAL A 59 2.58 6.73 -32.11
CA VAL A 59 1.60 6.99 -31.08
C VAL A 59 0.31 7.52 -31.70
N ALA A 60 -0.80 6.87 -31.48
CA ALA A 60 -2.14 7.35 -31.83
C ALA A 60 -2.75 8.11 -30.68
N TRP A 61 -3.37 9.25 -30.94
CA TRP A 61 -3.95 10.12 -29.90
C TRP A 61 -5.34 10.59 -30.27
N ASP A 62 -6.23 10.59 -29.28
CA ASP A 62 -7.56 11.13 -29.40
C ASP A 62 -7.55 12.67 -29.35
N LYS A 63 -7.77 13.33 -30.48
CA LYS A 63 -7.87 14.78 -30.53
C LYS A 63 -9.07 15.29 -29.73
N PRO A 64 -8.88 16.14 -28.71
CA PRO A 64 -9.96 16.53 -27.82
C PRO A 64 -11.14 17.17 -28.54
N LYS A 65 -12.36 16.77 -28.21
CA LYS A 65 -13.65 17.31 -28.69
C LYS A 65 -13.98 17.05 -30.19
N THR A 66 -13.00 16.77 -31.03
CA THR A 66 -13.24 16.69 -32.48
C THR A 66 -13.20 15.25 -33.02
N ASN A 67 -12.49 14.36 -32.36
CA ASN A 67 -12.29 12.96 -32.78
C ASN A 67 -13.60 12.14 -32.89
N ILE A 68 -14.59 12.39 -32.05
CA ILE A 68 -15.85 11.62 -31.99
C ILE A 68 -17.01 12.23 -32.83
N ARG A 69 -16.80 13.35 -33.54
CA ARG A 69 -17.90 14.08 -34.20
C ARG A 69 -18.73 13.20 -35.17
N LYS A 70 -18.09 12.32 -35.95
CA LYS A 70 -18.80 11.42 -36.86
C LYS A 70 -19.64 10.39 -36.12
N ARG A 71 -19.14 9.80 -35.01
CA ARG A 71 -19.90 8.85 -34.18
C ARG A 71 -21.03 9.53 -33.42
N VAL A 72 -20.83 10.72 -32.90
CA VAL A 72 -21.87 11.54 -32.26
C VAL A 72 -22.96 11.93 -33.25
N LYS A 73 -22.64 12.21 -34.54
CA LYS A 73 -23.63 12.46 -35.58
C LYS A 73 -24.51 11.25 -35.87
N MET A 74 -23.96 10.04 -35.75
CA MET A 74 -24.73 8.78 -35.89
C MET A 74 -25.54 8.45 -34.63
N TYR A 75 -24.97 8.74 -33.46
CA TYR A 75 -25.59 8.46 -32.17
C TYR A 75 -25.20 9.57 -31.15
N PRO A 76 -26.09 10.54 -30.89
CA PRO A 76 -25.81 11.69 -30.03
C PRO A 76 -25.42 11.32 -28.59
N GLU A 77 -25.84 10.18 -28.10
CA GLU A 77 -25.56 9.68 -26.76
C GLU A 77 -24.16 9.03 -26.63
N TYR A 78 -23.42 8.88 -27.73
CA TYR A 78 -22.09 8.27 -27.73
C TYR A 78 -21.13 9.03 -26.81
N LYS A 79 -20.59 8.32 -25.84
CA LYS A 79 -19.67 8.86 -24.81
C LYS A 79 -20.22 10.06 -24.00
N ALA A 80 -21.53 10.33 -24.04
CA ALA A 80 -22.15 11.49 -23.37
C ALA A 80 -22.00 11.45 -21.83
N GLY A 81 -21.86 10.28 -21.23
CA GLY A 81 -21.67 10.09 -19.78
C GLY A 81 -20.22 10.26 -19.25
N ARG A 82 -19.24 10.47 -20.14
CA ARG A 82 -17.84 10.59 -19.73
C ARG A 82 -17.58 11.92 -19.02
N LYS A 83 -17.12 11.84 -17.76
CA LYS A 83 -16.71 13.02 -17.00
C LYS A 83 -15.34 13.51 -17.48
N PRO A 84 -15.10 14.86 -17.55
CA PRO A 84 -13.79 15.38 -17.86
C PRO A 84 -12.76 14.94 -16.80
N ALA A 85 -11.51 14.74 -17.22
CA ALA A 85 -10.41 14.49 -16.29
C ALA A 85 -10.14 15.74 -15.43
N PRO A 86 -9.45 15.60 -14.28
CA PRO A 86 -9.02 16.73 -13.48
C PRO A 86 -8.14 17.71 -14.27
N PRO A 87 -8.09 19.00 -13.91
CA PRO A 87 -7.30 20.02 -14.64
C PRO A 87 -5.81 19.67 -14.79
N ASP A 88 -5.20 19.11 -13.76
CA ASP A 88 -3.79 18.68 -13.74
C ASP A 88 -3.48 17.52 -14.70
N PHE A 89 -4.49 16.79 -15.15
CA PHE A 89 -4.34 15.82 -16.25
C PHE A 89 -3.97 16.53 -17.56
N TYR A 90 -4.68 17.63 -17.87
CA TYR A 90 -4.50 18.35 -19.13
C TYR A 90 -3.19 19.15 -19.17
N THR A 91 -2.69 19.62 -18.03
CA THR A 91 -1.41 20.33 -17.95
C THR A 91 -0.20 19.46 -18.28
N GLN A 92 -0.33 18.15 -18.15
CA GLN A 92 0.73 17.18 -18.44
C GLN A 92 0.80 16.77 -19.94
N ILE A 93 -0.25 17.01 -20.73
CA ILE A 93 -0.30 16.59 -22.14
C ILE A 93 0.79 17.26 -22.98
N PRO A 94 1.03 18.59 -22.88
CA PRO A 94 2.13 19.22 -23.62
C PRO A 94 3.49 18.62 -23.26
N ILE A 95 3.73 18.34 -21.97
CA ILE A 95 4.99 17.72 -21.50
C ILE A 95 5.17 16.33 -22.13
N LEU A 96 4.09 15.56 -22.24
CA LEU A 96 4.13 14.26 -22.91
C LEU A 96 4.46 14.41 -24.41
N HIS A 97 3.85 15.39 -25.09
CA HIS A 97 4.12 15.63 -26.51
C HIS A 97 5.59 15.99 -26.76
N ASP A 98 6.18 16.84 -25.89
CA ASP A 98 7.61 17.16 -25.94
C ASP A 98 8.48 15.91 -25.73
N LEU A 99 8.09 15.04 -24.80
CA LEU A 99 8.79 13.78 -24.54
C LEU A 99 8.69 12.81 -25.72
N LEU A 100 7.51 12.67 -26.34
CA LEU A 100 7.32 11.84 -27.54
C LEU A 100 8.16 12.35 -28.72
N SER A 101 8.23 13.67 -28.90
CA SER A 101 9.09 14.30 -29.90
C SER A 101 10.56 13.96 -29.64
N ALA A 102 11.04 14.03 -28.40
CA ALA A 102 12.40 13.68 -28.03
C ALA A 102 12.71 12.17 -28.20
N PHE A 103 11.72 11.30 -27.98
CA PHE A 103 11.84 9.86 -28.31
C PHE A 103 11.90 9.60 -29.82
N GLY A 104 11.56 10.57 -30.66
CA GLY A 104 11.41 10.39 -32.10
C GLY A 104 10.17 9.55 -32.47
N TRP A 105 9.15 9.53 -31.62
CA TRP A 105 7.90 8.80 -31.87
C TRP A 105 6.84 9.76 -32.41
N PRO A 106 6.47 9.63 -33.69
CA PRO A 106 5.46 10.50 -34.29
C PRO A 106 4.09 10.28 -33.65
N LEU A 107 3.42 11.43 -33.35
CA LEU A 107 2.08 11.47 -32.80
C LEU A 107 1.08 11.66 -33.94
N TYR A 108 0.08 10.77 -34.02
CA TYR A 108 -1.00 10.83 -35.00
C TYR A 108 -2.31 11.17 -34.30
N GLU A 109 -2.92 12.29 -34.70
CA GLU A 109 -4.25 12.68 -34.25
C GLU A 109 -5.05 13.24 -35.44
N LEU A 110 -6.34 12.94 -35.48
CA LEU A 110 -7.23 13.34 -36.56
C LEU A 110 -8.54 13.90 -36.02
N ASP A 111 -9.12 14.85 -36.76
CA ASP A 111 -10.52 15.23 -36.61
C ASP A 111 -11.43 14.09 -37.13
N ASP A 112 -12.56 13.87 -36.46
CA ASP A 112 -13.59 12.89 -36.83
C ASP A 112 -13.22 11.40 -36.71
N TYR A 113 -12.00 11.04 -36.28
CA TYR A 113 -11.52 9.69 -36.06
C TYR A 113 -10.88 9.55 -34.67
N GLU A 114 -11.08 8.40 -34.05
CA GLU A 114 -10.52 8.09 -32.75
C GLU A 114 -9.13 7.43 -32.89
N ALA A 115 -8.37 7.34 -31.80
CA ALA A 115 -7.06 6.69 -31.82
C ALA A 115 -7.12 5.24 -32.34
N ASP A 116 -8.19 4.50 -32.03
CA ASP A 116 -8.40 3.12 -32.51
C ASP A 116 -8.54 3.05 -34.03
N ASP A 117 -9.23 4.04 -34.66
CA ASP A 117 -9.34 4.10 -36.11
C ASP A 117 -7.99 4.38 -36.77
N ILE A 118 -7.18 5.25 -36.16
CA ILE A 118 -5.81 5.54 -36.59
C ILE A 118 -4.95 4.27 -36.48
N MET A 119 -4.98 3.59 -35.33
CA MET A 119 -4.23 2.34 -35.10
C MET A 119 -4.63 1.26 -36.09
N GLY A 120 -5.95 1.05 -36.32
CA GLY A 120 -6.45 0.09 -37.28
C GLY A 120 -6.01 0.38 -38.71
N THR A 121 -6.10 1.64 -39.13
CA THR A 121 -5.68 2.06 -40.48
C THR A 121 -4.17 1.89 -40.70
N LEU A 122 -3.35 2.29 -39.72
CA LEU A 122 -1.90 2.10 -39.82
C LEU A 122 -1.50 0.62 -39.80
N ALA A 123 -2.19 -0.22 -39.02
CA ALA A 123 -1.96 -1.65 -38.96
C ALA A 123 -2.26 -2.34 -40.30
N VAL A 124 -3.34 -1.94 -40.98
CA VAL A 124 -3.67 -2.43 -42.33
C VAL A 124 -2.58 -2.03 -43.34
N GLN A 125 -2.15 -0.76 -43.35
CA GLN A 125 -1.10 -0.28 -44.23
C GLN A 125 0.26 -0.95 -43.93
N ALA A 126 0.54 -1.30 -42.66
CA ALA A 126 1.74 -2.04 -42.28
C ALA A 126 1.68 -3.50 -42.78
N ARG A 127 0.55 -4.19 -42.62
CA ARG A 127 0.30 -5.54 -43.14
C ARG A 127 0.55 -5.60 -44.68
N ASP A 128 0.03 -4.62 -45.41
CA ASP A 128 0.18 -4.56 -46.88
C ASP A 128 1.64 -4.36 -47.32
N LYS A 129 2.52 -3.96 -46.41
CA LYS A 129 3.98 -3.89 -46.58
C LYS A 129 4.72 -5.07 -45.93
N GLY A 130 4.03 -6.09 -45.45
CA GLY A 130 4.62 -7.26 -44.82
C GLY A 130 5.22 -7.03 -43.45
N ILE A 131 4.78 -5.97 -42.72
CA ILE A 131 5.23 -5.57 -41.37
C ILE A 131 4.27 -6.13 -40.35
N GLU A 132 4.79 -6.77 -39.30
CA GLU A 132 4.00 -7.20 -38.14
C GLU A 132 3.69 -5.99 -37.21
N THR A 133 2.50 -5.94 -36.65
CA THR A 133 2.08 -4.82 -35.81
C THR A 133 1.73 -5.27 -34.40
N ASP A 134 2.34 -4.63 -33.39
CA ASP A 134 2.07 -4.78 -31.97
C ASP A 134 1.28 -3.54 -31.50
N LEU A 135 0.00 -3.71 -31.17
CA LEU A 135 -0.85 -2.64 -30.61
C LEU A 135 -0.76 -2.63 -29.11
N ILE A 136 -0.48 -1.47 -28.52
CA ILE A 136 -0.31 -1.28 -27.08
C ILE A 136 -1.43 -0.38 -26.57
N THR A 137 -2.37 -0.93 -25.81
CA THR A 137 -3.53 -0.19 -25.30
C THR A 137 -4.07 -0.79 -24.00
N SER A 138 -4.87 -0.06 -23.25
CA SER A 138 -5.71 -0.59 -22.18
C SER A 138 -7.18 -0.77 -22.61
N ASP A 139 -7.51 -0.39 -23.85
CA ASP A 139 -8.83 -0.54 -24.41
C ASP A 139 -8.97 -1.90 -25.13
N LEU A 140 -9.93 -2.70 -24.69
CA LEU A 140 -10.17 -4.02 -25.28
C LEU A 140 -10.91 -3.97 -26.63
N ASP A 141 -11.36 -2.80 -27.07
CA ASP A 141 -11.98 -2.65 -28.38
C ASP A 141 -10.99 -2.92 -29.51
N ALA A 142 -9.71 -2.63 -29.29
CA ALA A 142 -8.62 -2.97 -30.19
C ALA A 142 -8.51 -4.47 -30.50
N LEU A 143 -9.13 -5.37 -29.71
CA LEU A 143 -9.15 -6.81 -30.01
C LEU A 143 -9.81 -7.13 -31.36
N GLN A 144 -10.63 -6.23 -31.92
CA GLN A 144 -11.19 -6.33 -33.27
C GLN A 144 -10.12 -6.39 -34.37
N LEU A 145 -8.92 -5.86 -34.06
CA LEU A 145 -7.83 -5.70 -35.03
C LEU A 145 -6.89 -6.91 -35.11
N ILE A 146 -7.06 -7.87 -34.19
CA ILE A 146 -6.19 -9.06 -34.11
C ILE A 146 -6.33 -9.90 -35.39
N ASN A 147 -5.19 -10.32 -35.93
CA ASN A 147 -5.12 -11.25 -37.04
C ASN A 147 -3.74 -11.90 -37.11
N GLY A 148 -3.37 -12.57 -38.22
CA GLY A 148 -2.05 -13.20 -38.37
C GLY A 148 -0.85 -12.23 -38.44
N HIS A 149 -1.11 -10.91 -38.51
CA HIS A 149 -0.08 -9.87 -38.57
C HIS A 149 -0.20 -8.84 -37.43
N VAL A 150 -1.28 -8.84 -36.66
CA VAL A 150 -1.57 -7.87 -35.62
C VAL A 150 -1.77 -8.58 -34.31
N LYS A 151 -1.02 -8.18 -33.29
CA LYS A 151 -1.19 -8.59 -31.90
C LYS A 151 -1.59 -7.40 -31.04
N VAL A 152 -2.27 -7.65 -29.93
CA VAL A 152 -2.67 -6.62 -28.95
C VAL A 152 -2.02 -6.93 -27.60
N TYR A 153 -1.30 -5.97 -27.05
CA TYR A 153 -0.76 -5.99 -25.70
C TYR A 153 -1.65 -5.14 -24.82
N ALA A 154 -2.56 -5.83 -24.11
CA ALA A 154 -3.55 -5.21 -23.25
C ALA A 154 -2.97 -4.97 -21.86
N LEU A 155 -2.93 -3.71 -21.42
CA LEU A 155 -2.47 -3.30 -20.10
C LEU A 155 -3.56 -3.53 -19.05
N LYS A 156 -3.34 -4.36 -18.00
CA LYS A 156 -4.36 -4.72 -16.97
C LYS A 156 -4.21 -3.92 -15.69
N ARG A 157 -3.44 -4.38 -14.71
CA ARG A 157 -3.25 -3.72 -13.41
C ARG A 157 -1.80 -3.25 -13.21
N GLY A 158 -1.61 -2.01 -12.72
CA GLY A 158 -0.29 -1.46 -12.48
C GLY A 158 0.54 -1.32 -13.76
N PHE A 159 1.85 -1.36 -13.62
CA PHE A 159 2.81 -1.22 -14.72
C PHE A 159 3.29 -2.56 -15.30
N SER A 160 3.02 -3.69 -14.61
CA SER A 160 3.65 -4.99 -14.88
C SER A 160 2.71 -6.06 -15.46
N GLU A 161 1.38 -5.92 -15.30
CA GLU A 161 0.44 -6.91 -15.85
C GLU A 161 0.02 -6.58 -17.29
N ILE A 162 0.65 -7.25 -18.24
CA ILE A 162 0.38 -7.14 -19.69
C ILE A 162 -0.12 -8.48 -20.18
N GLU A 163 -1.28 -8.49 -20.83
CA GLU A 163 -1.84 -9.68 -21.48
C GLU A 163 -1.66 -9.56 -23.00
N GLU A 164 -0.98 -10.55 -23.60
CA GLU A 164 -0.80 -10.65 -25.05
C GLU A 164 -2.00 -11.36 -25.68
N PHE A 165 -2.60 -10.73 -26.66
CA PHE A 165 -3.66 -11.30 -27.46
C PHE A 165 -3.21 -11.50 -28.92
N HIS A 166 -3.35 -12.73 -29.37
CA HIS A 166 -3.27 -13.18 -30.73
C HIS A 166 -4.48 -14.11 -31.02
N PRO A 167 -4.74 -14.52 -32.27
CA PRO A 167 -5.97 -15.27 -32.58
C PRO A 167 -6.26 -16.45 -31.64
N ALA A 168 -5.27 -17.31 -31.37
CA ALA A 168 -5.45 -18.46 -30.50
C ALA A 168 -5.69 -18.11 -29.02
N SER A 169 -5.02 -17.08 -28.47
CA SER A 169 -5.24 -16.65 -27.06
C SER A 169 -6.60 -15.93 -26.92
N PHE A 170 -7.05 -15.24 -27.94
CA PHE A 170 -8.36 -14.65 -28.01
C PHE A 170 -9.46 -15.71 -27.98
N GLU A 171 -9.36 -16.71 -28.87
CA GLU A 171 -10.32 -17.83 -28.95
C GLU A 171 -10.35 -18.64 -27.65
N ALA A 172 -9.18 -18.92 -27.04
CA ALA A 172 -9.09 -19.60 -25.76
C ALA A 172 -9.83 -18.85 -24.64
N LYS A 173 -9.84 -17.51 -24.67
CA LYS A 173 -10.47 -16.69 -23.65
C LYS A 173 -11.96 -16.47 -23.85
N TYR A 174 -12.38 -16.17 -25.07
CA TYR A 174 -13.78 -15.82 -25.39
C TYR A 174 -14.57 -17.00 -25.94
N GLY A 175 -13.90 -18.00 -26.50
CA GLY A 175 -14.49 -19.17 -27.16
C GLY A 175 -15.26 -18.85 -28.43
N ILE A 176 -14.91 -17.74 -29.08
CA ILE A 176 -15.38 -17.27 -30.38
C ILE A 176 -14.18 -16.80 -31.20
N GLU A 177 -14.30 -16.69 -32.50
CA GLU A 177 -13.28 -16.15 -33.38
C GLU A 177 -13.19 -14.61 -33.30
N VAL A 178 -12.04 -14.03 -33.70
CA VAL A 178 -11.82 -12.57 -33.65
C VAL A 178 -12.87 -11.80 -34.48
N ASP A 179 -13.21 -12.33 -35.66
CA ASP A 179 -14.19 -11.70 -36.57
C ASP A 179 -15.59 -11.59 -35.95
N GLN A 180 -15.88 -12.40 -34.94
CA GLN A 180 -17.14 -12.37 -34.19
C GLN A 180 -17.16 -11.32 -33.08
N PHE A 181 -16.01 -10.70 -32.73
CA PHE A 181 -15.91 -9.80 -31.58
C PHE A 181 -16.74 -8.52 -31.74
N LEU A 182 -16.82 -7.98 -32.95
CA LEU A 182 -17.68 -6.84 -33.24
C LEU A 182 -19.17 -7.19 -33.07
N ASP A 183 -19.58 -8.37 -33.49
CA ASP A 183 -20.94 -8.88 -33.29
C ASP A 183 -21.23 -9.14 -31.81
N PHE A 184 -20.26 -9.63 -31.06
CA PHE A 184 -20.32 -9.74 -29.60
C PHE A 184 -20.59 -8.39 -28.93
N LYS A 185 -19.82 -7.35 -29.27
CA LYS A 185 -20.01 -5.98 -28.78
C LYS A 185 -21.37 -5.41 -29.19
N SER A 186 -21.84 -5.74 -30.38
CA SER A 186 -23.14 -5.30 -30.93
C SER A 186 -24.32 -5.86 -30.15
N LEU A 187 -24.20 -7.08 -29.66
CA LEU A 187 -25.24 -7.75 -28.85
C LEU A 187 -25.20 -7.30 -27.40
N LYS A 188 -23.98 -7.29 -26.77
CA LYS A 188 -23.78 -6.96 -25.35
C LYS A 188 -23.92 -5.47 -25.08
N GLY A 189 -23.50 -4.61 -26.02
CA GLY A 189 -23.33 -3.19 -25.82
C GLY A 189 -22.04 -2.87 -25.02
N ASP A 190 -21.81 -1.58 -24.80
CA ASP A 190 -20.72 -1.06 -23.96
C ASP A 190 -21.18 0.13 -23.13
N SER A 191 -21.26 -0.05 -21.82
CA SER A 191 -21.70 1.00 -20.90
C SER A 191 -20.66 2.12 -20.71
N SER A 192 -19.37 1.87 -21.01
CA SER A 192 -18.32 2.88 -20.90
C SER A 192 -18.40 3.92 -22.02
N ASP A 193 -18.83 3.49 -23.19
CA ASP A 193 -19.00 4.31 -24.39
C ASP A 193 -20.47 4.66 -24.70
N ASN A 194 -21.36 4.21 -23.81
CA ASN A 194 -22.79 4.36 -23.95
C ASN A 194 -23.35 3.70 -25.24
N ILE A 195 -22.77 2.56 -25.62
CA ILE A 195 -23.24 1.75 -26.75
C ILE A 195 -24.33 0.83 -26.23
N PRO A 196 -25.57 0.91 -26.79
CA PRO A 196 -26.74 0.32 -26.14
C PRO A 196 -26.80 -1.22 -26.18
N GLY A 197 -26.29 -1.86 -27.22
CA GLY A 197 -26.47 -3.31 -27.42
C GLY A 197 -27.92 -3.72 -27.54
N VAL A 198 -28.24 -4.99 -27.25
CA VAL A 198 -29.60 -5.52 -27.11
C VAL A 198 -29.99 -5.53 -25.64
N PRO A 199 -31.02 -4.77 -25.20
CA PRO A 199 -31.40 -4.72 -23.81
C PRO A 199 -31.75 -6.10 -23.23
N GLY A 200 -31.05 -6.48 -22.14
CA GLY A 200 -31.20 -7.77 -21.49
C GLY A 200 -30.47 -8.94 -22.14
N VAL A 201 -29.54 -8.68 -23.07
CA VAL A 201 -28.54 -9.62 -23.57
C VAL A 201 -27.20 -9.27 -22.96
N GLY A 202 -26.71 -10.12 -22.07
CA GLY A 202 -25.39 -9.96 -21.42
C GLY A 202 -24.31 -10.78 -22.11
N GLU A 203 -23.10 -10.69 -21.59
CA GLU A 203 -21.88 -11.33 -22.11
C GLU A 203 -22.06 -12.82 -22.40
N LYS A 204 -22.54 -13.60 -21.41
CA LYS A 204 -22.74 -15.05 -21.56
C LYS A 204 -23.70 -15.39 -22.69
N THR A 205 -24.83 -14.70 -22.74
CA THR A 205 -25.87 -14.93 -23.77
C THR A 205 -25.36 -14.54 -25.16
N ALA A 206 -24.62 -13.44 -25.28
CA ALA A 206 -24.04 -13.00 -26.56
C ALA A 206 -23.02 -14.03 -27.08
N LEU A 207 -22.15 -14.55 -26.21
CA LEU A 207 -21.17 -15.59 -26.58
C LEU A 207 -21.88 -16.91 -26.97
N GLU A 208 -22.91 -17.35 -26.25
CA GLU A 208 -23.69 -18.55 -26.58
C GLU A 208 -24.39 -18.43 -27.96
N LEU A 209 -24.93 -17.26 -28.26
CA LEU A 209 -25.55 -17.00 -29.57
C LEU A 209 -24.53 -17.05 -30.72
N LEU A 210 -23.37 -16.42 -30.54
CA LEU A 210 -22.33 -16.37 -31.57
C LEU A 210 -21.64 -17.72 -31.76
N LYS A 211 -21.46 -18.52 -30.73
CA LYS A 211 -20.99 -19.91 -30.85
C LYS A 211 -21.94 -20.78 -31.67
N LYS A 212 -23.25 -20.52 -31.63
CA LYS A 212 -24.24 -21.33 -32.30
C LYS A 212 -24.56 -20.83 -33.73
N TYR A 213 -24.62 -19.50 -33.90
CA TYR A 213 -25.10 -18.90 -35.15
C TYR A 213 -24.03 -18.11 -35.90
N GLU A 214 -22.80 -18.02 -35.33
CA GLU A 214 -21.57 -17.42 -35.89
C GLU A 214 -21.65 -15.90 -36.07
N THR A 215 -22.68 -15.34 -36.66
CA THR A 215 -22.78 -13.90 -36.96
C THR A 215 -24.06 -13.28 -36.45
N LEU A 216 -24.07 -11.95 -36.24
CA LEU A 216 -25.24 -11.18 -35.89
C LEU A 216 -26.38 -11.40 -36.93
N ASP A 217 -26.04 -11.39 -38.21
CA ASP A 217 -26.99 -11.59 -39.28
C ASP A 217 -27.64 -12.99 -39.25
N ASN A 218 -26.87 -14.02 -38.96
CA ASN A 218 -27.39 -15.38 -38.83
C ASN A 218 -28.25 -15.53 -37.57
N ILE A 219 -27.93 -14.89 -36.48
CA ILE A 219 -28.80 -14.85 -35.27
C ILE A 219 -30.18 -14.32 -35.66
N TYR A 220 -30.25 -13.22 -36.42
CA TYR A 220 -31.51 -12.63 -36.84
C TYR A 220 -32.26 -13.45 -37.94
N LYS A 221 -31.56 -14.25 -38.74
CA LYS A 221 -32.19 -15.20 -39.69
C LYS A 221 -32.81 -16.41 -38.98
N HIS A 222 -32.23 -16.83 -37.83
CA HIS A 222 -32.64 -18.02 -37.09
C HIS A 222 -33.45 -17.71 -35.84
N LEU A 223 -34.06 -16.51 -35.73
CA LEU A 223 -34.90 -16.12 -34.60
C LEU A 223 -35.99 -17.16 -34.21
N PRO A 224 -36.64 -17.86 -35.15
CA PRO A 224 -37.65 -18.88 -34.80
C PRO A 224 -37.10 -20.06 -34.00
N GLU A 225 -35.80 -20.34 -34.08
CA GLU A 225 -35.12 -21.42 -33.35
C GLU A 225 -34.68 -21.01 -31.95
N ILE A 226 -34.76 -19.71 -31.63
CA ILE A 226 -34.32 -19.14 -30.36
C ILE A 226 -35.49 -19.16 -29.37
N LYS A 227 -35.19 -19.49 -28.10
CA LYS A 227 -36.13 -19.52 -27.00
C LYS A 227 -36.97 -18.23 -26.92
N ASP A 228 -38.27 -18.34 -26.79
CA ASP A 228 -39.26 -17.25 -26.94
C ASP A 228 -38.92 -15.98 -26.13
N THR A 229 -38.47 -16.16 -24.88
CA THR A 229 -38.07 -15.01 -24.01
C THR A 229 -36.87 -14.24 -24.55
N LEU A 230 -35.90 -14.91 -25.15
CA LEU A 230 -34.68 -14.30 -25.72
C LEU A 230 -34.97 -13.76 -27.13
N ARG A 231 -35.81 -14.50 -27.93
CA ARG A 231 -36.25 -14.06 -29.25
C ARG A 231 -36.94 -12.69 -29.19
N LYS A 232 -37.89 -12.50 -28.27
CA LYS A 232 -38.57 -11.22 -28.08
C LYS A 232 -37.62 -10.07 -27.76
N LYS A 233 -36.58 -10.32 -26.99
CA LYS A 233 -35.55 -9.30 -26.70
C LYS A 233 -34.71 -8.96 -27.93
N LEU A 234 -34.34 -9.96 -28.73
CA LEU A 234 -33.59 -9.76 -29.96
C LEU A 234 -34.44 -9.03 -31.00
N GLU A 235 -35.71 -9.40 -31.20
CA GLU A 235 -36.65 -8.71 -32.10
C GLU A 235 -36.78 -7.22 -31.70
N ALA A 236 -37.04 -6.93 -30.43
CA ALA A 236 -37.22 -5.56 -29.94
C ALA A 236 -35.90 -4.73 -29.99
N GLY A 237 -34.75 -5.39 -29.87
CA GLY A 237 -33.45 -4.74 -29.88
C GLY A 237 -32.69 -4.76 -31.20
N LYS A 238 -33.35 -5.18 -32.32
CA LYS A 238 -32.69 -5.36 -33.62
C LYS A 238 -31.99 -4.08 -34.11
N ASP A 239 -32.71 -2.98 -34.16
CA ASP A 239 -32.17 -1.70 -34.65
C ASP A 239 -31.01 -1.21 -33.73
N SER A 240 -31.14 -1.43 -32.42
CA SER A 240 -30.12 -1.11 -31.45
C SER A 240 -28.85 -1.94 -31.64
N ALA A 241 -28.95 -3.24 -31.95
CA ALA A 241 -27.83 -4.10 -32.25
C ALA A 241 -27.05 -3.64 -33.50
N TYR A 242 -27.75 -3.33 -34.58
CA TYR A 242 -27.10 -2.86 -35.81
C TYR A 242 -26.55 -1.44 -35.68
N LEU A 243 -27.20 -0.57 -34.93
CA LEU A 243 -26.62 0.73 -34.54
C LEU A 243 -25.34 0.54 -33.74
N SER A 244 -25.36 -0.33 -32.73
CA SER A 244 -24.19 -0.66 -31.89
C SER A 244 -23.04 -1.21 -32.74
N LYS A 245 -23.33 -2.08 -33.73
CA LYS A 245 -22.35 -2.58 -34.69
C LYS A 245 -21.64 -1.47 -35.46
N LYS A 246 -22.42 -0.49 -35.96
CA LYS A 246 -21.87 0.65 -36.71
C LYS A 246 -20.98 1.58 -35.84
N ILE A 247 -21.37 1.78 -34.58
CA ILE A 247 -20.68 2.70 -33.67
C ILE A 247 -19.43 2.06 -33.08
N ALA A 248 -19.51 0.74 -32.71
CA ALA A 248 -18.41 0.00 -32.13
C ALA A 248 -17.34 -0.44 -33.14
N ALA A 249 -17.64 -0.38 -34.43
CA ALA A 249 -16.68 -0.72 -35.47
C ALA A 249 -15.50 0.24 -35.50
N ILE A 250 -14.29 -0.30 -35.54
CA ILE A 250 -13.07 0.46 -35.78
C ILE A 250 -12.96 0.68 -37.29
N TRP A 251 -12.83 1.94 -37.71
CA TRP A 251 -12.70 2.29 -39.12
C TRP A 251 -11.27 2.14 -39.58
N LEU A 252 -11.04 1.50 -40.73
CA LEU A 252 -9.73 1.15 -41.25
C LEU A 252 -9.30 2.01 -42.43
N ASP A 253 -10.06 3.08 -42.69
CA ASP A 253 -9.90 4.00 -43.82
C ASP A 253 -9.68 5.46 -43.39
N ALA A 254 -9.17 5.68 -42.19
CA ALA A 254 -8.83 7.01 -41.70
C ALA A 254 -7.79 7.68 -42.64
N PRO A 255 -7.88 9.02 -42.89
CA PRO A 255 -6.99 9.72 -43.80
C PRO A 255 -5.59 9.95 -43.20
N VAL A 256 -4.94 8.85 -42.82
CA VAL A 256 -3.59 8.81 -42.27
C VAL A 256 -2.67 7.94 -43.16
N LYS A 257 -1.41 8.31 -43.27
CA LYS A 257 -0.42 7.56 -44.08
C LYS A 257 0.69 6.99 -43.17
N LEU A 258 1.05 5.75 -43.41
CA LEU A 258 2.17 5.08 -42.75
C LEU A 258 3.49 5.65 -43.25
N ASP A 259 4.13 6.51 -42.49
CA ASP A 259 5.46 7.08 -42.75
C ASP A 259 6.52 6.33 -41.94
N LEU A 260 7.08 5.31 -42.55
CA LEU A 260 8.13 4.46 -41.95
C LEU A 260 9.43 5.23 -41.67
N LYS A 261 9.68 6.35 -42.37
CA LYS A 261 10.86 7.16 -42.06
C LYS A 261 10.67 7.95 -40.77
N ALA A 262 9.51 8.55 -40.58
CA ALA A 262 9.19 9.27 -39.33
C ALA A 262 9.08 8.32 -38.14
N MET A 263 8.71 7.06 -38.35
CA MET A 263 8.51 6.03 -37.30
C MET A 263 9.79 5.25 -36.95
N ASP A 264 10.91 5.47 -37.64
CA ASP A 264 12.15 4.74 -37.36
C ASP A 264 12.62 5.01 -35.94
N GLY A 265 12.60 3.99 -35.08
CA GLY A 265 12.96 4.09 -33.65
C GLY A 265 14.41 4.53 -33.36
N LYS A 266 15.20 4.82 -34.44
CA LYS A 266 16.56 5.37 -34.33
C LYS A 266 16.61 6.89 -34.31
N HIS A 267 15.50 7.58 -34.57
CA HIS A 267 15.41 9.04 -34.61
C HIS A 267 15.18 9.67 -33.24
N VAL A 268 16.07 9.41 -32.29
CA VAL A 268 15.96 9.93 -30.92
C VAL A 268 16.79 11.22 -30.79
N ASP A 269 16.20 12.30 -30.29
CA ASP A 269 16.95 13.47 -29.83
C ASP A 269 17.46 13.25 -28.41
N VAL A 270 18.60 12.57 -28.29
CA VAL A 270 19.20 12.16 -27.02
C VAL A 270 19.48 13.36 -26.10
N LYS A 271 19.86 14.54 -26.65
CA LYS A 271 20.14 15.74 -25.84
C LYS A 271 18.86 16.34 -25.25
N GLN A 272 17.83 16.48 -26.08
CA GLN A 272 16.53 16.99 -25.63
C GLN A 272 15.86 16.02 -24.67
N LEU A 273 15.91 14.72 -24.96
CA LEU A 273 15.39 13.67 -24.10
C LEU A 273 16.01 13.72 -22.69
N ARG A 274 17.34 13.77 -22.62
CA ARG A 274 18.07 13.86 -21.36
C ARG A 274 17.66 15.09 -20.57
N LYS A 275 17.66 16.26 -21.21
CA LYS A 275 17.26 17.52 -20.57
C LYS A 275 15.84 17.45 -20.01
N LEU A 276 14.87 16.97 -20.80
CA LEU A 276 13.49 16.81 -20.36
C LEU A 276 13.36 15.88 -19.16
N LEU A 277 14.04 14.72 -19.18
CA LEU A 277 14.00 13.78 -18.08
C LEU A 277 14.67 14.31 -16.80
N GLU A 278 15.73 15.13 -16.94
CA GLU A 278 16.37 15.85 -15.82
C GLU A 278 15.45 16.95 -15.26
N ASP A 279 14.85 17.78 -16.11
CA ASP A 279 13.91 18.86 -15.72
C ASP A 279 12.66 18.28 -15.04
N LEU A 280 12.19 17.11 -15.47
CA LEU A 280 11.08 16.38 -14.88
C LEU A 280 11.47 15.54 -13.65
N GLU A 281 12.74 15.51 -13.26
CA GLU A 281 13.30 14.72 -12.17
C GLU A 281 13.11 13.18 -12.35
N PHE A 282 13.00 12.70 -13.59
CA PHE A 282 12.80 11.30 -13.95
C PHE A 282 14.12 10.49 -13.97
N ARG A 283 14.86 10.55 -12.87
CA ARG A 283 16.20 9.95 -12.76
C ARG A 283 16.20 8.46 -13.08
N SER A 284 15.19 7.71 -12.65
CA SER A 284 15.09 6.27 -12.92
C SER A 284 14.86 5.97 -14.41
N LEU A 285 14.14 6.80 -15.14
CA LEU A 285 13.95 6.65 -16.59
C LEU A 285 15.22 6.98 -17.35
N LEU A 286 15.94 8.04 -16.97
CA LEU A 286 17.25 8.38 -17.53
C LEU A 286 18.22 7.20 -17.50
N ARG A 287 18.27 6.51 -16.39
CA ARG A 287 19.16 5.36 -16.16
C ARG A 287 18.74 4.12 -16.97
N ASN A 288 17.43 3.94 -17.15
CA ASN A 288 16.85 2.75 -17.77
C ASN A 288 16.47 2.94 -19.24
N LEU A 289 16.99 3.98 -19.91
CA LEU A 289 16.77 4.18 -21.34
C LEU A 289 17.31 3.00 -22.17
N PRO A 290 16.66 2.61 -23.29
CA PRO A 290 17.22 1.71 -24.28
C PRO A 290 18.56 2.21 -24.82
N GLU A 291 19.46 1.32 -25.25
CA GLU A 291 20.81 1.69 -25.74
C GLU A 291 20.79 2.76 -26.82
N ASN A 292 19.84 2.66 -27.75
CA ASN A 292 19.69 3.63 -28.85
C ASN A 292 19.19 5.03 -28.40
N MET A 293 18.80 5.17 -27.14
CA MET A 293 18.32 6.43 -26.52
C MET A 293 19.34 7.01 -25.52
N ARG A 294 20.51 6.39 -25.37
CA ARG A 294 21.61 6.85 -24.51
C ARG A 294 22.60 7.71 -25.26
N SER A 295 23.20 8.71 -24.59
CA SER A 295 24.33 9.46 -25.16
C SER A 295 25.61 8.62 -25.14
N PRO A 296 26.60 8.92 -25.97
CA PRO A 296 27.93 8.31 -25.88
C PRO A 296 28.59 8.55 -24.49
N GLU A 297 28.22 9.64 -23.81
CA GLU A 297 28.62 9.95 -22.46
C GLU A 297 27.91 9.07 -21.42
N ASP A 298 26.70 8.60 -21.72
CA ASP A 298 25.96 7.61 -20.88
C ASP A 298 26.50 6.20 -21.08
N SER A 299 27.04 5.86 -22.24
CA SER A 299 27.70 4.58 -22.50
C SER A 299 29.09 4.49 -21.84
N SER A 300 29.74 5.62 -21.56
CA SER A 300 30.92 5.68 -20.68
C SER A 300 30.57 5.74 -19.18
N GLN A 301 29.30 6.01 -18.86
CA GLN A 301 28.64 5.87 -17.57
C GLN A 301 27.67 4.67 -17.56
N THR A 302 27.99 3.56 -18.20
CA THR A 302 27.72 2.26 -17.62
C THR A 302 28.55 2.23 -16.35
N VAL A 303 28.08 2.96 -15.38
CA VAL A 303 28.46 2.79 -14.00
C VAL A 303 27.89 1.43 -13.62
N SER A 304 28.58 0.36 -13.97
CA SER A 304 28.84 -0.63 -12.96
C SER A 304 29.16 0.23 -11.74
N SER A 305 28.26 0.32 -10.79
CA SER A 305 28.45 1.05 -9.56
C SER A 305 29.94 0.92 -9.24
N ASN A 306 30.69 2.04 -9.09
CA ASN A 306 32.03 2.05 -8.56
C ASN A 306 31.97 1.65 -7.07
N LEU A 307 31.19 0.58 -6.82
CA LEU A 307 31.14 -0.09 -5.53
C LEU A 307 32.52 -0.73 -5.38
N GLU A 308 33.35 -0.15 -4.55
CA GLU A 308 34.56 -0.81 -4.11
C GLU A 308 34.15 -2.07 -3.35
N VAL A 309 34.17 -3.20 -4.06
CA VAL A 309 33.82 -4.49 -3.48
C VAL A 309 35.00 -4.97 -2.63
N PRO A 310 34.82 -5.26 -1.34
CA PRO A 310 35.88 -5.76 -0.49
C PRO A 310 36.35 -7.14 -0.94
N LYS A 311 37.61 -7.51 -0.52
CA LYS A 311 38.11 -8.86 -0.81
C LYS A 311 37.19 -9.89 -0.18
N HIS A 312 36.67 -10.82 -0.96
CA HIS A 312 35.71 -11.84 -0.54
C HIS A 312 36.41 -13.16 -0.14
N THR A 313 35.92 -13.75 0.92
CA THR A 313 36.28 -15.11 1.36
C THR A 313 35.00 -15.87 1.73
N VAL A 314 34.72 -16.94 1.01
CA VAL A 314 33.66 -17.88 1.40
C VAL A 314 34.30 -18.84 2.42
N VAL A 315 33.69 -18.92 3.61
CA VAL A 315 34.15 -19.75 4.72
C VAL A 315 33.30 -21.03 4.72
N SER A 316 33.92 -22.11 4.33
CA SER A 316 33.27 -23.43 4.19
C SER A 316 34.01 -24.55 4.96
N SER A 317 34.99 -24.17 5.76
CA SER A 317 35.74 -25.10 6.63
C SER A 317 36.12 -24.43 7.96
N ASP A 318 36.27 -25.23 9.01
CA ASP A 318 36.62 -24.76 10.34
C ASP A 318 38.02 -24.07 10.37
N LYS A 319 38.96 -24.53 9.53
CA LYS A 319 40.27 -23.89 9.37
C LYS A 319 40.20 -22.48 8.79
N GLU A 320 39.25 -22.23 7.91
CA GLU A 320 39.01 -20.90 7.36
C GLU A 320 38.31 -20.00 8.38
N LEU A 321 37.38 -20.57 9.17
CA LEU A 321 36.66 -19.89 10.24
C LEU A 321 37.64 -19.29 11.29
N GLU A 322 38.69 -20.00 11.68
CA GLU A 322 39.70 -19.53 12.62
C GLU A 322 40.53 -18.36 12.11
N LYS A 323 40.56 -18.14 10.78
CA LYS A 323 41.34 -17.06 10.15
C LYS A 323 40.52 -15.77 9.96
N ILE A 324 39.24 -15.76 10.30
CA ILE A 324 38.42 -14.56 10.20
C ILE A 324 39.00 -13.46 11.11
N SER A 325 39.27 -12.31 10.52
CA SER A 325 39.71 -11.12 11.23
C SER A 325 39.14 -9.87 10.62
N LEU A 326 38.51 -9.04 11.43
CA LEU A 326 38.01 -7.71 11.04
C LEU A 326 38.58 -6.66 11.99
N SER A 327 38.90 -5.50 11.47
CA SER A 327 39.51 -4.37 12.25
C SER A 327 38.64 -3.97 13.44
N ASP A 328 39.25 -3.74 14.56
CA ASP A 328 38.57 -3.36 15.82
C ASP A 328 37.98 -1.95 15.81
N LYS A 329 38.44 -1.11 14.89
CA LYS A 329 38.06 0.32 14.82
C LYS A 329 36.94 0.63 13.85
N GLU A 330 36.49 -0.35 13.06
CA GLU A 330 35.52 -0.15 11.99
C GLU A 330 34.16 -0.77 12.34
N THR A 331 33.08 -0.19 11.82
CA THR A 331 31.75 -0.79 11.86
C THR A 331 31.72 -2.09 11.04
N ILE A 332 31.20 -3.16 11.60
CA ILE A 332 31.04 -4.44 10.91
C ILE A 332 29.68 -4.42 10.19
N PHE A 333 29.68 -4.69 8.90
CA PHE A 333 28.45 -4.89 8.14
C PHE A 333 28.02 -6.34 8.28
N ILE A 334 26.75 -6.55 8.64
CA ILE A 334 26.20 -7.88 8.92
C ILE A 334 24.92 -8.14 8.15
N HIS A 335 24.75 -9.37 7.69
CA HIS A 335 23.49 -9.92 7.24
C HIS A 335 23.45 -11.42 7.49
N THR A 336 22.26 -11.95 7.69
CA THR A 336 22.07 -13.38 7.92
C THR A 336 20.85 -13.89 7.15
N ARG A 337 20.84 -15.19 6.83
CA ARG A 337 19.70 -15.86 6.28
C ARG A 337 19.44 -17.16 7.04
N ALA A 338 18.19 -17.42 7.34
CA ALA A 338 17.70 -18.64 8.00
C ALA A 338 16.54 -19.24 7.18
N ALA A 339 16.32 -20.54 7.30
CA ALA A 339 15.21 -21.23 6.65
C ALA A 339 13.95 -21.24 7.53
N GLY A 340 14.10 -21.25 8.85
CA GLY A 340 13.02 -21.28 9.81
C GLY A 340 12.57 -19.88 10.27
N GLN A 341 11.39 -19.83 10.88
CA GLN A 341 10.86 -18.60 11.49
C GLN A 341 11.73 -18.14 12.65
N GLN A 342 11.67 -16.84 12.96
CA GLN A 342 12.41 -16.20 14.06
C GLN A 342 13.91 -16.51 14.04
N GLY A 343 14.52 -16.64 12.85
CA GLY A 343 15.95 -16.92 12.69
C GLY A 343 16.35 -18.36 12.98
N ALA A 344 15.39 -19.26 13.11
CA ALA A 344 15.67 -20.70 13.27
C ALA A 344 16.28 -21.29 11.99
N GLU A 345 17.02 -22.40 12.12
CA GLU A 345 17.73 -23.03 11.01
C GLU A 345 18.64 -22.06 10.24
N PRO A 346 19.66 -21.48 10.89
CA PRO A 346 20.61 -20.57 10.24
C PRO A 346 21.29 -21.21 9.03
N ARG A 347 21.41 -20.46 7.93
CA ARG A 347 22.00 -20.95 6.66
C ARG A 347 23.26 -20.18 6.29
N VAL A 348 23.21 -18.85 6.36
CA VAL A 348 24.33 -17.99 5.94
C VAL A 348 24.51 -16.84 6.94
N ILE A 349 25.76 -16.51 7.21
CA ILE A 349 26.17 -15.25 7.85
C ILE A 349 27.13 -14.53 6.93
N ILE A 350 26.84 -13.28 6.58
CA ILE A 350 27.72 -12.37 5.86
C ILE A 350 28.24 -11.35 6.85
N LEU A 351 29.56 -11.19 6.90
CA LEU A 351 30.25 -10.21 7.75
C LEU A 351 31.31 -9.49 6.93
N GLY A 352 31.49 -8.19 7.13
CA GLY A 352 32.56 -7.49 6.42
C GLY A 352 32.79 -6.06 6.90
N ASN A 353 33.83 -5.45 6.36
CA ASN A 353 34.15 -4.03 6.48
C ASN A 353 34.52 -3.46 5.09
N ALA A 354 35.14 -2.30 5.02
CA ALA A 354 35.55 -1.68 3.76
C ALA A 354 36.56 -2.53 2.95
N LYS A 355 37.34 -3.39 3.60
CA LYS A 355 38.47 -4.10 2.98
C LYS A 355 38.22 -5.59 2.76
N GLN A 356 37.44 -6.22 3.65
CA GLN A 356 37.24 -7.68 3.68
C GLN A 356 35.78 -8.02 3.91
N ALA A 357 35.30 -9.07 3.25
CA ALA A 357 34.01 -9.68 3.45
C ALA A 357 34.15 -11.20 3.58
N TYR A 358 33.43 -11.75 4.54
CA TYR A 358 33.36 -13.18 4.82
C TYR A 358 31.93 -13.63 4.68
N THR A 359 31.70 -14.71 3.94
CA THR A 359 30.38 -15.37 3.88
C THR A 359 30.52 -16.78 4.44
N LEU A 360 29.89 -17.05 5.57
CA LEU A 360 29.91 -18.32 6.27
C LEU A 360 28.78 -19.20 5.73
N ASP A 361 29.14 -20.34 5.14
CA ASP A 361 28.20 -21.39 4.74
C ASP A 361 27.97 -22.33 5.93
N LEU A 362 26.92 -22.05 6.72
CA LEU A 362 26.67 -22.78 7.97
C LEU A 362 26.31 -24.24 7.78
N ALA A 363 25.94 -24.65 6.57
CA ALA A 363 25.71 -26.07 6.27
C ALA A 363 27.01 -26.92 6.31
N LYS A 364 28.17 -26.25 6.25
CA LYS A 364 29.52 -26.89 6.17
C LYS A 364 30.38 -26.64 7.41
N LEU A 365 29.87 -25.91 8.42
CA LEU A 365 30.63 -25.48 9.59
C LEU A 365 30.08 -26.11 10.87
N ASP A 366 30.96 -26.34 11.86
CA ASP A 366 30.54 -26.73 13.20
C ASP A 366 29.94 -25.54 13.95
N ASN A 367 28.71 -25.65 14.42
CA ASN A 367 27.99 -24.58 15.09
C ASN A 367 28.67 -24.10 16.38
N ASN A 368 29.35 -24.98 17.13
CA ASN A 368 30.05 -24.59 18.36
C ASN A 368 31.29 -23.75 18.03
N LEU A 369 32.01 -24.09 16.96
CA LEU A 369 33.15 -23.30 16.49
C LEU A 369 32.68 -21.96 15.93
N VAL A 370 31.57 -21.91 15.19
CA VAL A 370 30.94 -20.66 14.72
C VAL A 370 30.57 -19.78 15.92
N GLN A 371 29.89 -20.34 16.92
CA GLN A 371 29.53 -19.64 18.15
C GLN A 371 30.75 -19.03 18.84
N LYS A 372 31.82 -19.84 19.07
CA LYS A 372 33.02 -19.41 19.72
C LYS A 372 33.74 -18.29 18.95
N SER A 373 33.92 -18.48 17.65
CA SER A 373 34.61 -17.53 16.78
C SER A 373 33.84 -16.19 16.66
N LEU A 374 32.54 -16.25 16.47
CA LEU A 374 31.75 -15.03 16.32
C LEU A 374 31.49 -14.32 17.65
N ASN A 375 31.36 -15.01 18.77
CA ASN A 375 31.36 -14.37 20.08
C ASN A 375 32.65 -13.53 20.33
N LYS A 376 33.83 -14.08 19.95
CA LYS A 376 35.10 -13.32 20.05
C LYS A 376 35.13 -12.14 19.09
N LEU A 377 34.65 -12.32 17.85
CA LEU A 377 34.70 -11.31 16.79
C LEU A 377 33.74 -10.13 17.06
N LEU A 378 32.52 -10.40 17.54
CA LEU A 378 31.43 -9.43 17.68
C LEU A 378 31.35 -8.79 19.08
N ALA A 379 32.09 -9.30 20.09
CA ALA A 379 32.06 -8.77 21.44
C ALA A 379 32.41 -7.28 21.49
N GLY A 380 31.49 -6.45 21.97
CA GLY A 380 31.64 -5.00 22.08
C GLY A 380 31.76 -4.25 20.76
N LYS A 381 31.47 -4.90 19.63
CA LYS A 381 31.50 -4.27 18.31
C LYS A 381 30.18 -3.58 17.97
N LYS A 382 30.27 -2.62 17.04
CA LYS A 382 29.12 -1.97 16.41
C LYS A 382 28.86 -2.62 15.07
N VAL A 383 27.60 -2.96 14.80
CA VAL A 383 27.19 -3.52 13.53
C VAL A 383 26.21 -2.58 12.80
N ALA A 384 26.32 -2.56 11.49
CA ALA A 384 25.32 -1.99 10.58
C ALA A 384 24.90 -3.04 9.56
N GLY A 385 23.69 -2.94 9.01
CA GLY A 385 23.22 -3.97 8.10
C GLY A 385 21.90 -3.62 7.43
N TYR A 386 21.33 -4.61 6.78
CA TYR A 386 19.97 -4.64 6.29
C TYR A 386 19.21 -5.73 7.03
N ASP A 387 18.04 -5.41 7.58
CA ASP A 387 17.29 -6.30 8.50
C ASP A 387 18.18 -6.81 9.65
N VAL A 388 18.77 -5.86 10.37
CA VAL A 388 19.64 -6.19 11.51
C VAL A 388 18.86 -6.92 12.60
N LYS A 389 17.56 -6.62 12.76
CA LYS A 389 16.67 -7.34 13.68
C LYS A 389 16.62 -8.85 13.37
N GLY A 390 16.45 -9.20 12.09
CA GLY A 390 16.52 -10.60 11.63
C GLY A 390 17.87 -11.23 11.93
N SER A 391 18.96 -10.49 11.70
CA SER A 391 20.31 -10.95 11.99
C SER A 391 20.55 -11.22 13.48
N LEU A 392 20.05 -10.36 14.37
CA LEU A 392 20.13 -10.57 15.83
C LEU A 392 19.45 -11.88 16.27
N LYS A 393 18.30 -12.19 15.68
CA LYS A 393 17.59 -13.45 15.99
C LYS A 393 18.40 -14.68 15.57
N VAL A 394 19.03 -14.64 14.40
CA VAL A 394 19.92 -15.73 13.95
C VAL A 394 21.12 -15.90 14.88
N LEU A 395 21.78 -14.79 15.26
CA LEU A 395 22.89 -14.84 16.22
C LEU A 395 22.47 -15.46 17.55
N LYS A 396 21.30 -15.11 18.07
CA LYS A 396 20.77 -15.68 19.33
C LYS A 396 20.50 -17.17 19.23
N ASN A 397 19.95 -17.63 18.12
CA ASN A 397 19.72 -19.07 17.88
C ASN A 397 21.03 -19.88 17.82
N LEU A 398 22.13 -19.23 17.40
CA LEU A 398 23.49 -19.82 17.45
C LEU A 398 24.19 -19.65 18.80
N GLY A 399 23.54 -19.05 19.81
CA GLY A 399 24.15 -18.77 21.11
C GLY A 399 25.21 -17.68 21.07
N ILE A 400 25.18 -16.80 20.09
CA ILE A 400 26.12 -15.67 19.93
C ILE A 400 25.53 -14.45 20.61
N GLY A 401 26.34 -13.78 21.44
CA GLY A 401 25.97 -12.53 22.09
C GLY A 401 25.72 -11.41 21.08
N TRP A 402 24.76 -10.59 21.37
CA TRP A 402 24.38 -9.49 20.46
C TRP A 402 25.41 -8.36 20.44
N PRO A 403 25.85 -7.94 19.24
CA PRO A 403 26.63 -6.72 19.07
C PRO A 403 25.74 -5.47 19.23
N THR A 404 26.36 -4.30 19.42
CA THR A 404 25.64 -3.03 19.43
C THR A 404 25.16 -2.67 18.02
N VAL A 405 23.87 -2.44 17.84
CA VAL A 405 23.33 -1.95 16.55
C VAL A 405 23.70 -0.48 16.38
N ALA A 406 24.43 -0.16 15.31
CA ALA A 406 24.79 1.21 14.94
C ALA A 406 23.86 1.76 13.86
N HIS A 407 23.34 0.90 12.97
CA HIS A 407 22.48 1.33 11.88
C HIS A 407 21.81 0.14 11.16
N ASP A 408 20.58 0.34 10.73
CA ASP A 408 19.90 -0.50 9.77
C ASP A 408 19.54 0.35 8.56
N VAL A 409 20.00 -0.01 7.35
CA VAL A 409 19.84 0.85 6.16
C VAL A 409 18.38 0.96 5.68
N LEU A 410 17.51 -0.02 5.99
CA LEU A 410 16.09 0.08 5.70
C LEU A 410 15.39 1.06 6.65
N VAL A 411 15.66 0.92 7.94
CA VAL A 411 15.13 1.84 8.97
C VAL A 411 15.69 3.25 8.77
N GLY A 412 16.99 3.38 8.47
CA GLY A 412 17.64 4.66 8.17
C GLY A 412 17.02 5.40 6.99
N ALA A 413 16.75 4.69 5.89
CA ALA A 413 16.05 5.26 4.73
C ALA A 413 14.65 5.75 5.09
N PHE A 414 13.90 4.96 5.88
CA PHE A 414 12.56 5.32 6.34
C PHE A 414 12.56 6.50 7.31
N LEU A 415 13.56 6.63 8.18
CA LEU A 415 13.73 7.79 9.06
C LEU A 415 13.95 9.08 8.26
N ILE A 416 14.80 9.02 7.25
CA ILE A 416 15.11 10.14 6.37
C ILE A 416 13.87 10.54 5.55
N ASN A 417 13.18 9.55 4.97
CA ASN A 417 11.97 9.77 4.18
C ASN A 417 10.91 8.66 4.41
N PRO A 418 9.98 8.85 5.37
CA PRO A 418 8.95 7.86 5.69
C PRO A 418 7.88 7.66 4.58
N LEU A 419 7.94 8.44 3.50
CA LEU A 419 7.09 8.28 2.32
C LEU A 419 7.77 7.45 1.21
N LEU A 420 9.01 7.04 1.43
CA LEU A 420 9.75 6.19 0.49
C LEU A 420 9.05 4.82 0.37
N ARG A 421 8.82 4.40 -0.87
CA ARG A 421 8.17 3.11 -1.17
C ARG A 421 9.14 1.92 -1.25
N ALA A 422 10.45 2.17 -1.20
CA ALA A 422 11.43 1.10 -1.18
C ALA A 422 11.30 0.28 0.11
N GLN A 423 11.05 -1.02 -0.03
CA GLN A 423 10.85 -1.95 1.09
C GLN A 423 11.91 -3.05 1.10
N SER A 424 12.86 -3.02 0.17
CA SER A 424 13.94 -3.99 0.03
C SER A 424 15.30 -3.32 -0.09
N LEU A 425 16.37 -4.07 0.19
CA LEU A 425 17.74 -3.60 -0.03
C LEU A 425 17.99 -3.26 -1.50
N THR A 426 17.49 -4.12 -2.38
CA THR A 426 17.64 -3.93 -3.83
C THR A 426 16.94 -2.68 -4.31
N ASP A 427 15.72 -2.39 -3.81
CA ASP A 427 15.02 -1.13 -4.14
C ASP A 427 15.78 0.10 -3.64
N LEU A 428 16.33 0.03 -2.41
CA LEU A 428 17.15 1.11 -1.84
C LEU A 428 18.43 1.32 -2.67
N ALA A 429 19.10 0.23 -3.05
CA ALA A 429 20.31 0.28 -3.85
C ALA A 429 20.03 0.86 -5.26
N LYS A 430 18.94 0.43 -5.90
CA LYS A 430 18.50 1.01 -7.18
C LYS A 430 18.17 2.49 -7.08
N ALA A 431 17.48 2.89 -6.00
CA ALA A 431 17.05 4.29 -5.81
C ALA A 431 18.22 5.23 -5.46
N SER A 432 19.25 4.75 -4.76
CA SER A 432 20.28 5.60 -4.14
C SER A 432 21.70 5.41 -4.72
N LEU A 433 21.99 4.23 -5.31
CA LEU A 433 23.35 3.85 -5.74
C LEU A 433 23.43 3.45 -7.22
N ASP A 434 22.34 3.56 -7.97
CA ASP A 434 22.29 3.12 -9.37
C ASP A 434 22.64 1.64 -9.56
N TYR A 435 22.26 0.82 -8.58
CA TYR A 435 22.55 -0.61 -8.59
C TYR A 435 21.69 -1.34 -9.63
N GLU A 436 22.36 -2.08 -10.53
CA GLU A 436 21.71 -2.86 -11.61
C GLU A 436 21.77 -4.38 -11.39
N GLY A 437 22.30 -4.83 -10.25
CA GLY A 437 22.43 -6.26 -9.94
C GLY A 437 21.09 -6.94 -9.68
N ALA A 438 21.13 -8.28 -9.58
CA ALA A 438 19.95 -9.08 -9.23
C ALA A 438 19.45 -8.77 -7.81
N SER A 439 18.15 -9.01 -7.56
CA SER A 439 17.54 -8.83 -6.24
C SER A 439 18.22 -9.72 -5.20
N PHE A 440 18.73 -9.12 -4.13
CA PHE A 440 19.32 -9.88 -3.02
C PHE A 440 18.26 -10.69 -2.25
N GLU A 441 17.02 -10.18 -2.19
CA GLU A 441 15.92 -10.78 -1.45
C GLU A 441 15.46 -12.10 -2.12
N ASP A 442 15.42 -12.10 -3.45
CA ASP A 442 14.90 -13.22 -4.26
C ASP A 442 15.97 -14.29 -4.58
N LEU A 443 17.24 -14.00 -4.26
CA LEU A 443 18.32 -14.99 -4.51
C LEU A 443 18.15 -16.22 -3.60
N PRO A 444 18.26 -17.45 -4.18
CA PRO A 444 18.50 -18.65 -3.39
C PRO A 444 19.76 -18.49 -2.51
N THR A 445 19.81 -19.26 -1.42
CA THR A 445 20.93 -19.15 -0.46
C THR A 445 22.29 -19.46 -1.10
N GLU A 446 22.34 -20.45 -2.00
CA GLU A 446 23.53 -20.85 -2.76
C GLU A 446 24.04 -19.73 -3.68
N ASP A 447 23.14 -18.95 -4.25
CA ASP A 447 23.47 -17.82 -5.14
C ASP A 447 23.86 -16.55 -4.37
N LEU A 448 23.40 -16.42 -3.12
CA LEU A 448 23.80 -15.32 -2.23
C LEU A 448 25.22 -15.50 -1.69
N ILE A 449 25.65 -16.73 -1.43
CA ILE A 449 26.99 -17.03 -0.86
C ILE A 449 28.12 -16.39 -1.68
N PRO A 450 28.23 -16.57 -3.00
CA PRO A 450 29.31 -15.95 -3.78
C PRO A 450 29.19 -14.42 -3.91
N ARG A 451 28.04 -13.85 -3.58
CA ARG A 451 27.77 -12.40 -3.68
C ARG A 451 27.84 -11.65 -2.34
N GLY A 452 28.33 -12.29 -1.29
CA GLY A 452 28.40 -11.66 0.05
C GLY A 452 29.24 -10.37 0.09
N ALA A 453 30.32 -10.26 -0.68
CA ALA A 453 31.11 -9.05 -0.76
C ALA A 453 30.38 -7.89 -1.45
N GLU A 454 29.60 -8.20 -2.50
CA GLU A 454 28.74 -7.23 -3.18
C GLU A 454 27.66 -6.71 -2.23
N PHE A 455 27.03 -7.60 -1.46
CA PHE A 455 26.09 -7.23 -0.41
C PHE A 455 26.72 -6.25 0.58
N VAL A 456 27.91 -6.55 1.10
CA VAL A 456 28.66 -5.67 2.02
C VAL A 456 28.94 -4.32 1.39
N ALA A 457 29.35 -4.28 0.13
CA ALA A 457 29.61 -3.03 -0.59
C ALA A 457 28.36 -2.15 -0.70
N VAL A 458 27.22 -2.72 -1.09
CA VAL A 458 25.92 -2.03 -1.21
C VAL A 458 25.49 -1.46 0.15
N VAL A 459 25.51 -2.27 1.20
CA VAL A 459 25.11 -1.82 2.54
C VAL A 459 26.03 -0.72 3.05
N ARG A 460 27.32 -0.84 2.82
CA ARG A 460 28.32 0.18 3.22
C ARG A 460 28.05 1.53 2.57
N GLU A 461 27.80 1.56 1.26
CA GLU A 461 27.54 2.82 0.53
C GLU A 461 26.21 3.45 0.96
N LEU A 462 25.15 2.65 1.14
CA LEU A 462 23.87 3.13 1.70
C LEU A 462 24.07 3.71 3.10
N TYR A 463 24.80 3.02 3.97
CA TYR A 463 25.15 3.48 5.31
C TYR A 463 25.90 4.82 5.28
N ALA A 464 26.93 4.94 4.45
CA ALA A 464 27.72 6.17 4.33
C ALA A 464 26.86 7.35 3.82
N SER A 465 26.03 7.12 2.82
CA SER A 465 25.11 8.13 2.28
C SER A 465 24.09 8.58 3.33
N GLN A 466 23.45 7.62 4.03
CA GLN A 466 22.44 7.92 5.06
C GLN A 466 23.07 8.64 6.26
N LEU A 467 24.26 8.29 6.70
CA LEU A 467 24.96 9.03 7.76
C LEU A 467 25.26 10.48 7.36
N LYS A 468 25.64 10.72 6.11
CA LYS A 468 25.87 12.07 5.60
C LYS A 468 24.57 12.89 5.65
N GLU A 469 23.44 12.28 5.30
CA GLU A 469 22.14 12.94 5.30
C GLU A 469 21.64 13.17 6.73
N LEU A 470 21.73 12.18 7.62
CA LEU A 470 21.36 12.31 9.04
C LEU A 470 22.15 13.41 9.76
N LYS A 471 23.43 13.64 9.41
CA LYS A 471 24.22 14.78 9.95
C LYS A 471 23.57 16.14 9.67
N THR A 472 22.81 16.28 8.61
CA THR A 472 22.04 17.51 8.31
C THR A 472 20.75 17.62 9.13
N MET A 473 20.37 16.56 9.85
CA MET A 473 19.16 16.44 10.66
C MET A 473 19.50 16.00 12.10
N PRO A 474 20.15 16.84 12.90
CA PRO A 474 20.76 16.40 14.18
C PRO A 474 19.77 15.82 15.18
N LYS A 475 18.55 16.37 15.28
CA LYS A 475 17.52 15.79 16.16
C LYS A 475 17.09 14.39 15.72
N LEU A 476 16.98 14.16 14.39
CA LEU A 476 16.63 12.85 13.85
C LEU A 476 17.76 11.84 14.06
N ALA A 477 19.01 12.26 13.92
CA ALA A 477 20.17 11.43 14.25
C ALA A 477 20.19 11.03 15.73
N GLU A 478 19.92 11.98 16.62
CA GLU A 478 19.83 11.72 18.07
C GLU A 478 18.68 10.75 18.40
N LEU A 479 17.52 10.92 17.76
CA LEU A 479 16.39 9.99 17.88
C LEU A 479 16.79 8.58 17.44
N ALA A 480 17.46 8.45 16.30
CA ALA A 480 17.93 7.16 15.80
C ALA A 480 18.86 6.46 16.80
N ASP A 481 19.84 7.20 17.33
CA ASP A 481 20.83 6.65 18.29
C ASP A 481 20.21 6.29 19.64
N LYS A 482 19.26 7.10 20.13
CA LYS A 482 18.64 6.87 21.44
C LYS A 482 17.48 5.88 21.42
N ILE A 483 16.80 5.75 20.29
CA ILE A 483 15.56 4.99 20.19
C ILE A 483 15.64 3.87 19.16
N GLU A 484 15.84 4.18 17.86
CA GLU A 484 15.59 3.19 16.82
C GLU A 484 16.62 2.05 16.82
N TRP A 485 17.92 2.36 17.01
CA TRP A 485 18.94 1.34 17.05
C TRP A 485 18.83 0.47 18.31
N PRO A 486 18.70 1.01 19.54
CA PRO A 486 18.47 0.18 20.73
C PRO A 486 17.17 -0.61 20.69
N LEU A 487 16.10 -0.05 20.13
CA LEU A 487 14.80 -0.72 20.00
C LEU A 487 14.88 -2.00 19.16
N THR A 488 15.81 -2.08 18.20
CA THR A 488 16.01 -3.28 17.37
C THR A 488 16.27 -4.53 18.22
N HIS A 489 17.02 -4.42 19.31
CA HIS A 489 17.24 -5.53 20.26
C HIS A 489 15.95 -5.89 21.00
N VAL A 490 15.24 -4.89 21.50
CA VAL A 490 13.98 -5.11 22.24
C VAL A 490 12.95 -5.84 21.36
N LEU A 491 12.81 -5.41 20.11
CA LEU A 491 11.88 -6.03 19.18
C LEU A 491 12.31 -7.45 18.80
N ALA A 492 13.60 -7.71 18.62
CA ALA A 492 14.10 -9.05 18.37
C ALA A 492 13.77 -10.01 19.53
N ASP A 493 13.96 -9.56 20.80
CA ASP A 493 13.59 -10.33 21.98
C ASP A 493 12.09 -10.60 22.05
N MET A 494 11.26 -9.58 21.84
CA MET A 494 9.79 -9.70 21.83
C MET A 494 9.31 -10.71 20.79
N GLU A 495 9.82 -10.62 19.58
CA GLU A 495 9.45 -11.53 18.49
C GLU A 495 9.87 -12.97 18.79
N MET A 496 11.05 -13.19 19.37
CA MET A 496 11.53 -14.51 19.76
C MET A 496 10.78 -15.06 20.98
N ALA A 497 10.38 -14.20 21.92
CA ALA A 497 9.59 -14.62 23.08
C ALA A 497 8.22 -15.14 22.67
N GLY A 498 7.52 -14.47 21.76
CA GLY A 498 6.15 -14.80 21.38
C GLY A 498 5.17 -14.80 22.55
N ILE A 499 3.89 -14.92 22.30
CA ILE A 499 2.85 -15.02 23.33
C ILE A 499 2.18 -16.39 23.32
N LYS A 500 1.98 -16.98 24.49
CA LYS A 500 1.37 -18.31 24.61
C LYS A 500 -0.11 -18.29 24.26
N LEU A 501 -0.56 -19.32 23.53
CA LEU A 501 -1.93 -19.47 23.04
C LEU A 501 -2.56 -20.76 23.56
N ASP A 502 -3.73 -20.67 24.15
CA ASP A 502 -4.59 -21.82 24.45
C ASP A 502 -5.32 -22.24 23.15
N THR A 503 -4.70 -23.17 22.43
CA THR A 503 -5.22 -23.67 21.15
C THR A 503 -6.51 -24.46 21.30
N ASP A 504 -6.72 -25.13 22.44
CA ASP A 504 -7.93 -25.93 22.69
C ASP A 504 -9.12 -25.04 23.00
N TYR A 505 -8.91 -23.97 23.76
CA TYR A 505 -9.90 -22.92 23.93
C TYR A 505 -10.33 -22.33 22.58
N LEU A 506 -9.37 -21.95 21.73
CA LEU A 506 -9.70 -21.37 20.40
C LEU A 506 -10.43 -22.35 19.48
N LYS A 507 -10.07 -23.63 19.47
CA LYS A 507 -10.79 -24.64 18.69
C LYS A 507 -12.25 -24.78 19.14
N LYS A 508 -12.49 -24.80 20.46
CA LYS A 508 -13.85 -24.81 21.03
C LYS A 508 -14.61 -23.54 20.67
N PHE A 509 -13.96 -22.38 20.78
CA PHE A 509 -14.54 -21.09 20.42
C PHE A 509 -14.85 -20.99 18.92
N ALA A 510 -13.96 -21.47 18.04
CA ALA A 510 -14.18 -21.52 16.60
C ALA A 510 -15.40 -22.39 16.21
N LYS A 511 -15.58 -23.53 16.93
CA LYS A 511 -16.75 -24.41 16.74
C LYS A 511 -18.03 -23.68 17.17
N LYS A 512 -18.04 -22.99 18.32
CA LYS A 512 -19.17 -22.19 18.79
C LYS A 512 -19.52 -21.09 17.77
N LEU A 513 -18.51 -20.29 17.37
CA LEU A 513 -18.70 -19.26 16.35
C LEU A 513 -19.28 -19.83 15.03
N GLY A 514 -18.88 -21.03 14.64
CA GLY A 514 -19.43 -21.70 13.44
C GLY A 514 -20.93 -21.98 13.58
N GLY A 515 -21.39 -22.40 14.76
CA GLY A 515 -22.82 -22.56 15.07
C GLY A 515 -23.56 -21.23 15.04
N ASP A 516 -23.03 -20.22 15.78
CA ASP A 516 -23.64 -18.88 15.85
C ASP A 516 -23.74 -18.24 14.44
N ILE A 517 -22.72 -18.38 13.59
CA ILE A 517 -22.73 -17.91 12.19
C ILE A 517 -23.84 -18.59 11.39
N SER A 518 -23.96 -19.93 11.51
CA SER A 518 -25.00 -20.69 10.80
C SER A 518 -26.42 -20.26 11.21
N ASP A 519 -26.64 -20.05 12.50
CA ASP A 519 -27.92 -19.60 13.03
C ASP A 519 -28.27 -18.18 12.54
N ILE A 520 -27.29 -17.26 12.52
CA ILE A 520 -27.47 -15.89 12.00
C ILE A 520 -27.73 -15.94 10.48
N GLU A 521 -27.04 -16.80 9.75
CA GLU A 521 -27.21 -16.98 8.31
C GLU A 521 -28.65 -17.45 7.97
N GLN A 522 -29.17 -18.43 8.70
CA GLN A 522 -30.55 -18.90 8.54
C GLN A 522 -31.57 -17.78 8.82
N GLN A 523 -31.35 -16.96 9.85
CA GLN A 523 -32.21 -15.81 10.12
C GLN A 523 -32.17 -14.76 9.01
N ILE A 524 -30.97 -14.48 8.44
CA ILE A 524 -30.82 -13.57 7.31
C ILE A 524 -31.56 -14.12 6.07
N TYR A 525 -31.45 -15.42 5.78
CA TYR A 525 -32.18 -16.06 4.66
C TYR A 525 -33.69 -16.04 4.87
N GLY A 526 -34.16 -16.19 6.13
CA GLY A 526 -35.56 -16.03 6.46
C GLY A 526 -36.11 -14.64 6.12
N TYR A 527 -35.35 -13.57 6.35
CA TYR A 527 -35.74 -12.23 5.93
C TYR A 527 -35.61 -11.97 4.42
N ALA A 528 -34.64 -12.62 3.77
CA ALA A 528 -34.42 -12.48 2.33
C ALA A 528 -35.32 -13.39 1.49
N ASP A 529 -36.01 -14.37 2.11
CA ASP A 529 -36.84 -15.40 1.47
C ASP A 529 -36.09 -16.26 0.43
N HIS A 530 -34.77 -16.36 0.56
CA HIS A 530 -33.89 -17.25 -0.23
C HIS A 530 -32.46 -17.21 0.28
N GLU A 531 -31.70 -18.26 -0.07
CA GLU A 531 -30.26 -18.32 0.19
C GLU A 531 -29.47 -17.46 -0.81
N PHE A 532 -28.46 -16.75 -0.30
CA PHE A 532 -27.53 -15.94 -1.11
C PHE A 532 -26.20 -15.79 -0.40
N ASN A 533 -25.16 -15.36 -1.11
CA ASN A 533 -23.87 -15.10 -0.49
C ASN A 533 -23.87 -13.76 0.26
N ILE A 534 -24.02 -13.79 1.61
CA ILE A 534 -24.04 -12.62 2.49
C ILE A 534 -22.71 -11.85 2.43
N GLY A 535 -21.59 -12.54 2.15
CA GLY A 535 -20.28 -11.95 1.92
C GLY A 535 -20.14 -11.19 0.60
N SER A 536 -21.06 -11.38 -0.36
CA SER A 536 -21.05 -10.68 -1.65
C SER A 536 -21.73 -9.32 -1.55
N PRO A 537 -20.99 -8.18 -1.73
CA PRO A 537 -21.59 -6.85 -1.64
C PRO A 537 -22.73 -6.60 -2.64
N SER A 538 -22.66 -7.20 -3.83
CA SER A 538 -23.69 -7.02 -4.87
C SER A 538 -24.97 -7.79 -4.56
N GLN A 539 -24.88 -9.05 -4.11
CA GLN A 539 -26.05 -9.83 -3.73
C GLN A 539 -26.72 -9.25 -2.48
N LEU A 540 -25.91 -8.83 -1.51
CA LEU A 540 -26.42 -8.17 -0.30
C LEU A 540 -27.11 -6.85 -0.64
N ALA A 541 -26.55 -6.04 -1.54
CA ALA A 541 -27.17 -4.79 -1.99
C ALA A 541 -28.53 -5.05 -2.69
N ASP A 542 -28.65 -6.11 -3.48
CA ASP A 542 -29.90 -6.50 -4.12
C ASP A 542 -30.96 -6.89 -3.08
N VAL A 543 -30.60 -7.71 -2.10
CA VAL A 543 -31.50 -8.07 -0.99
C VAL A 543 -31.97 -6.83 -0.24
N LEU A 544 -31.05 -5.96 0.21
CA LEU A 544 -31.39 -4.81 1.03
C LEU A 544 -32.18 -3.74 0.28
N PHE A 545 -31.78 -3.39 -0.93
CA PHE A 545 -32.31 -2.23 -1.66
C PHE A 545 -33.30 -2.55 -2.77
N THR A 546 -33.35 -3.79 -3.25
CA THR A 546 -34.32 -4.21 -4.29
C THR A 546 -35.43 -5.04 -3.68
N LYS A 547 -35.11 -6.10 -2.92
CA LYS A 547 -36.14 -6.98 -2.32
C LYS A 547 -36.80 -6.37 -1.09
N LEU A 548 -35.99 -5.97 -0.09
CA LEU A 548 -36.52 -5.40 1.16
C LEU A 548 -36.81 -3.89 1.03
N ASN A 549 -36.47 -3.28 -0.08
CA ASN A 549 -36.72 -1.87 -0.42
C ASN A 549 -36.36 -0.88 0.72
N LEU A 550 -35.22 -1.11 1.38
CA LEU A 550 -34.75 -0.24 2.46
C LEU A 550 -34.41 1.17 1.97
N PRO A 551 -34.45 2.20 2.85
CA PRO A 551 -34.18 3.58 2.48
C PRO A 551 -32.81 3.75 1.80
N LYS A 552 -32.81 4.38 0.61
CA LYS A 552 -31.58 4.61 -0.20
C LYS A 552 -31.01 6.00 0.03
N LEU A 553 -31.75 6.88 0.71
CA LEU A 553 -31.35 8.28 0.95
C LEU A 553 -30.08 8.33 1.82
N GLY A 554 -29.06 9.02 1.35
CA GLY A 554 -27.78 9.16 2.05
C GLY A 554 -26.83 7.95 1.93
N ILE A 555 -27.25 6.85 1.25
CA ILE A 555 -26.38 5.68 1.00
C ILE A 555 -25.52 5.93 -0.23
N LYS A 556 -24.22 5.72 -0.10
CA LYS A 556 -23.26 5.90 -1.19
C LYS A 556 -23.54 4.90 -2.32
N LYS A 557 -23.68 5.38 -3.55
CA LYS A 557 -23.83 4.54 -4.74
C LYS A 557 -22.49 4.44 -5.47
N GLY A 558 -21.98 3.23 -5.64
CA GLY A 558 -20.79 2.91 -6.45
C GLY A 558 -21.16 2.52 -7.90
N LYS A 559 -20.16 2.12 -8.67
CA LYS A 559 -20.37 1.65 -10.06
C LYS A 559 -21.26 0.39 -10.14
N THR A 560 -21.18 -0.48 -9.14
CA THR A 560 -21.88 -1.79 -9.10
C THR A 560 -23.16 -1.78 -8.26
N GLY A 561 -23.62 -0.62 -7.77
CA GLY A 561 -24.82 -0.51 -6.94
C GLY A 561 -24.60 0.27 -5.65
N PHE A 562 -25.57 0.19 -4.73
CA PHE A 562 -25.46 0.82 -3.41
C PHE A 562 -24.42 0.11 -2.54
N SER A 563 -23.64 0.91 -1.79
CA SER A 563 -22.59 0.36 -0.93
C SER A 563 -23.19 -0.32 0.30
N THR A 564 -22.69 -1.51 0.61
CA THR A 564 -23.01 -2.26 1.83
C THR A 564 -21.84 -2.23 2.84
N ALA A 565 -20.94 -1.23 2.75
CA ALA A 565 -19.89 -1.04 3.72
C ALA A 565 -20.46 -0.80 5.12
N ALA A 566 -19.71 -1.12 6.17
CA ALA A 566 -20.18 -1.00 7.55
C ALA A 566 -20.70 0.41 7.88
N SER A 567 -20.02 1.46 7.40
CA SER A 567 -20.44 2.87 7.56
C SER A 567 -21.77 3.19 6.86
N GLU A 568 -22.10 2.50 5.79
CA GLU A 568 -23.36 2.69 5.09
C GLU A 568 -24.49 1.89 5.73
N LEU A 569 -24.20 0.67 6.23
CA LEU A 569 -25.17 -0.14 6.99
C LEU A 569 -25.52 0.50 8.34
N ALA A 570 -24.56 1.18 9.00
CA ALA A 570 -24.82 1.92 10.23
C ALA A 570 -25.90 3.02 10.06
N LYS A 571 -26.04 3.61 8.86
CA LYS A 571 -27.10 4.58 8.57
C LYS A 571 -28.50 3.95 8.47
N LEU A 572 -28.56 2.63 8.32
CA LEU A 572 -29.81 1.84 8.23
C LEU A 572 -30.13 1.15 9.56
N GLN A 573 -29.37 1.42 10.62
CA GLN A 573 -29.63 0.83 11.93
C GLN A 573 -31.01 1.21 12.44
N GLY A 574 -31.76 0.21 12.92
CA GLY A 574 -33.15 0.38 13.32
C GLY A 574 -34.18 0.38 12.18
N ALA A 575 -33.76 0.45 10.91
CA ALA A 575 -34.69 0.41 9.78
C ALA A 575 -35.25 -1.01 9.50
N HIS A 576 -34.44 -2.05 9.79
CA HIS A 576 -34.85 -3.46 9.61
C HIS A 576 -33.95 -4.39 10.44
N PRO A 577 -34.48 -5.47 11.06
CA PRO A 577 -33.69 -6.41 11.88
C PRO A 577 -32.52 -7.07 11.13
N ILE A 578 -32.62 -7.25 9.84
CA ILE A 578 -31.56 -7.85 9.00
C ILE A 578 -30.23 -7.07 9.09
N ILE A 579 -30.27 -5.75 9.35
CA ILE A 579 -29.06 -4.91 9.41
C ILE A 579 -28.16 -5.30 10.59
N ASP A 580 -28.75 -5.53 11.75
CA ASP A 580 -28.02 -5.96 12.94
C ASP A 580 -27.49 -7.39 12.76
N LEU A 581 -28.26 -8.29 12.15
CA LEU A 581 -27.82 -9.65 11.83
C LEU A 581 -26.64 -9.67 10.86
N ILE A 582 -26.66 -8.84 9.81
CA ILE A 582 -25.53 -8.72 8.86
C ILE A 582 -24.28 -8.20 9.56
N THR A 583 -24.44 -7.26 10.49
CA THR A 583 -23.31 -6.72 11.26
C THR A 583 -22.70 -7.82 12.15
N GLN A 584 -23.54 -8.58 12.87
CA GLN A 584 -23.12 -9.72 13.70
C GLN A 584 -22.46 -10.83 12.85
N PHE A 585 -23.07 -11.20 11.73
CA PHE A 585 -22.53 -12.18 10.78
C PHE A 585 -21.12 -11.81 10.31
N ARG A 586 -20.93 -10.56 9.89
CA ARG A 586 -19.64 -10.07 9.41
C ARG A 586 -18.58 -10.05 10.51
N GLU A 587 -18.94 -9.64 11.71
CA GLU A 587 -18.03 -9.64 12.86
C GLU A 587 -17.61 -11.09 13.21
N ALA A 588 -18.58 -11.98 13.42
CA ALA A 588 -18.32 -13.36 13.77
C ALA A 588 -17.49 -14.09 12.70
N THR A 589 -17.84 -13.92 11.42
CA THR A 589 -17.11 -14.51 10.29
C THR A 589 -15.68 -13.96 10.20
N LYS A 590 -15.48 -12.66 10.36
CA LYS A 590 -14.14 -12.06 10.38
C LYS A 590 -13.30 -12.62 11.54
N LEU A 591 -13.84 -12.69 12.73
CA LEU A 591 -13.12 -13.20 13.91
C LEU A 591 -12.78 -14.66 13.77
N LYS A 592 -13.70 -15.48 13.27
CA LYS A 592 -13.45 -16.90 12.99
C LYS A 592 -12.35 -17.07 11.94
N ASN A 593 -12.50 -16.46 10.77
CA ASN A 593 -11.59 -16.68 9.64
C ASN A 593 -10.22 -16.02 9.82
N THR A 594 -10.12 -14.90 10.55
CA THR A 594 -8.86 -14.18 10.73
C THR A 594 -8.07 -14.67 11.94
N TYR A 595 -8.75 -15.08 13.00
CA TYR A 595 -8.09 -15.40 14.28
C TYR A 595 -8.36 -16.83 14.76
N ALA A 596 -9.62 -17.24 14.95
CA ALA A 596 -9.93 -18.48 15.64
C ALA A 596 -9.46 -19.73 14.85
N ASP A 597 -9.59 -19.74 13.52
CA ASP A 597 -9.15 -20.84 12.64
C ASP A 597 -7.68 -20.76 12.24
N VAL A 598 -7.07 -19.56 12.32
CA VAL A 598 -5.71 -19.31 11.81
C VAL A 598 -4.66 -19.39 12.92
N LEU A 599 -4.88 -18.72 14.05
CA LEU A 599 -3.89 -18.63 15.13
C LEU A 599 -3.42 -20.00 15.66
N PRO A 600 -4.28 -21.03 15.83
CA PRO A 600 -3.83 -22.35 16.25
C PRO A 600 -2.86 -23.06 15.29
N LYS A 601 -2.77 -22.60 14.04
CA LYS A 601 -1.85 -23.15 13.01
C LYS A 601 -0.50 -22.43 12.99
N LEU A 602 -0.40 -21.30 13.67
CA LEU A 602 0.78 -20.42 13.68
C LEU A 602 1.63 -20.57 14.97
N VAL A 603 1.22 -21.45 15.88
CA VAL A 603 1.99 -21.69 17.11
C VAL A 603 3.24 -22.51 16.85
N ASP A 604 4.30 -22.20 17.60
CA ASP A 604 5.49 -23.03 17.68
C ASP A 604 5.26 -24.31 18.55
N LYS A 605 6.34 -25.08 18.77
CA LYS A 605 6.32 -26.29 19.60
C LYS A 605 5.91 -26.04 21.07
N ASP A 606 6.10 -24.81 21.56
CA ASP A 606 5.79 -24.37 22.93
C ASP A 606 4.42 -23.69 23.01
N SER A 607 3.60 -23.80 21.93
CA SER A 607 2.28 -23.17 21.76
C SER A 607 2.34 -21.64 21.86
N ARG A 608 3.40 -21.01 21.35
CA ARG A 608 3.56 -19.57 21.31
C ARG A 608 3.37 -19.03 19.89
N VAL A 609 2.69 -17.91 19.78
CA VAL A 609 2.50 -17.16 18.53
C VAL A 609 3.52 -16.04 18.47
N HIS A 610 4.24 -15.96 17.37
CA HIS A 610 5.26 -14.94 17.11
C HIS A 610 4.78 -13.98 16.04
N THR A 611 4.64 -12.69 16.38
CA THR A 611 4.37 -11.63 15.42
C THR A 611 5.67 -10.99 14.93
N THR A 612 5.61 -10.28 13.82
CA THR A 612 6.70 -9.42 13.34
C THR A 612 6.34 -7.96 13.56
N PHE A 613 7.19 -7.21 14.28
CA PHE A 613 7.04 -5.75 14.45
C PHE A 613 7.81 -5.01 13.36
N ASN A 614 7.08 -4.22 12.57
CA ASN A 614 7.65 -3.44 11.48
C ASN A 614 7.91 -1.99 11.91
N LEU A 615 9.13 -1.50 11.64
CA LEU A 615 9.59 -0.13 11.92
C LEU A 615 9.36 0.83 10.76
N THR A 616 9.07 0.31 9.54
CA THR A 616 9.13 1.05 8.28
C THR A 616 7.80 1.11 7.52
N ILE A 617 6.67 0.89 8.20
CA ILE A 617 5.34 0.88 7.57
C ILE A 617 4.55 2.17 7.87
N ALA A 618 4.47 2.56 9.13
CA ALA A 618 3.65 3.71 9.53
C ALA A 618 4.46 5.02 9.46
N PRO A 619 4.09 5.98 8.59
CA PRO A 619 4.83 7.26 8.46
C PRO A 619 4.88 8.10 9.75
N THR A 620 4.04 7.79 10.73
CA THR A 620 4.08 8.41 12.06
C THR A 620 5.17 7.84 12.98
N GLY A 621 5.85 6.77 12.57
CA GLY A 621 6.82 6.05 13.40
C GLY A 621 6.21 5.02 14.34
N ARG A 622 4.88 4.83 14.35
CA ARG A 622 4.24 3.73 15.10
C ARG A 622 4.73 2.38 14.60
N LEU A 623 4.86 1.42 15.49
CA LEU A 623 5.06 0.03 15.13
C LEU A 623 3.80 -0.54 14.49
N SER A 624 3.95 -1.40 13.51
CA SER A 624 2.88 -2.25 13.02
C SER A 624 3.21 -3.72 13.24
N SER A 625 2.20 -4.55 13.40
CA SER A 625 2.33 -5.99 13.66
C SER A 625 1.80 -6.76 12.46
N THR A 626 2.57 -7.75 11.99
CA THR A 626 2.18 -8.66 10.88
C THR A 626 2.56 -10.09 11.21
N ASP A 627 1.95 -11.03 10.54
CA ASP A 627 2.26 -12.45 10.50
C ASP A 627 2.30 -13.15 11.85
N PRO A 628 1.22 -13.07 12.67
CA PRO A 628 -0.07 -12.43 12.47
C PRO A 628 -0.15 -10.99 13.03
N ASN A 629 -1.12 -10.18 12.56
CA ASN A 629 -1.37 -8.86 13.14
C ASN A 629 -2.14 -8.98 14.46
N LEU A 630 -1.42 -8.90 15.58
CA LEU A 630 -1.99 -8.97 16.93
C LEU A 630 -2.52 -7.63 17.45
N GLN A 631 -2.12 -6.49 16.84
CA GLN A 631 -2.59 -5.16 17.24
C GLN A 631 -4.04 -4.87 16.84
N ASN A 632 -4.61 -5.64 15.89
CA ASN A 632 -5.96 -5.44 15.38
C ASN A 632 -7.03 -6.36 16.01
N ILE A 633 -6.70 -7.12 17.06
CA ILE A 633 -7.68 -7.96 17.77
C ILE A 633 -8.63 -7.03 18.53
N PRO A 634 -9.97 -7.09 18.27
CA PRO A 634 -10.93 -6.17 18.87
C PRO A 634 -10.94 -6.22 20.41
N VAL A 635 -11.15 -5.07 21.04
CA VAL A 635 -11.27 -4.93 22.51
C VAL A 635 -12.71 -4.66 22.93
N LYS A 636 -13.47 -3.92 22.09
CA LYS A 636 -14.76 -3.35 22.48
C LYS A 636 -15.89 -4.38 22.53
N THR A 637 -15.82 -5.43 21.72
CA THR A 637 -16.87 -6.43 21.60
C THR A 637 -16.59 -7.64 22.49
N GLU A 638 -17.64 -8.32 22.93
CA GLU A 638 -17.52 -9.55 23.72
C GLU A 638 -16.77 -10.65 22.95
N LEU A 639 -17.08 -10.83 21.67
CA LEU A 639 -16.40 -11.78 20.79
C LEU A 639 -14.91 -11.48 20.68
N GLY A 640 -14.53 -10.20 20.57
CA GLY A 640 -13.13 -9.80 20.54
C GLY A 640 -12.40 -10.08 21.85
N ARG A 641 -13.02 -9.81 22.99
CA ARG A 641 -12.48 -10.18 24.31
C ARG A 641 -12.29 -11.70 24.45
N ASN A 642 -13.23 -12.49 23.97
CA ASN A 642 -13.10 -13.95 23.96
C ASN A 642 -11.88 -14.45 23.14
N ILE A 643 -11.53 -13.79 22.01
CA ILE A 643 -10.27 -14.07 21.29
C ILE A 643 -9.06 -13.76 22.20
N ARG A 644 -9.07 -12.61 22.90
CA ARG A 644 -7.96 -12.23 23.80
C ARG A 644 -7.79 -13.19 24.98
N THR A 645 -8.87 -13.78 25.48
CA THR A 645 -8.82 -14.81 26.54
C THR A 645 -7.99 -16.03 26.17
N ALA A 646 -7.85 -16.33 24.86
CA ALA A 646 -7.01 -17.42 24.38
C ALA A 646 -5.51 -17.16 24.57
N PHE A 647 -5.09 -15.90 24.70
CA PHE A 647 -3.69 -15.57 24.95
C PHE A 647 -3.43 -15.60 26.46
N VAL A 648 -2.66 -16.60 26.88
CA VAL A 648 -2.46 -16.95 28.29
C VAL A 648 -1.01 -16.77 28.71
N ALA A 649 -0.80 -16.58 30.01
CA ALA A 649 0.53 -16.68 30.59
C ALA A 649 0.97 -18.15 30.70
N GLU A 650 2.28 -18.42 30.69
CA GLU A 650 2.86 -19.73 31.02
C GLU A 650 2.44 -20.15 32.44
N ARG A 651 2.36 -21.46 32.69
CA ARG A 651 2.01 -21.96 33.99
C ARG A 651 2.94 -21.44 35.10
N GLY A 652 2.38 -20.80 36.12
CA GLY A 652 3.11 -20.14 37.20
C GLY A 652 3.42 -18.66 36.95
N ASN A 653 3.14 -18.16 35.72
CA ASN A 653 3.29 -16.75 35.33
C ASN A 653 1.95 -16.00 35.33
N GLN A 654 2.05 -14.69 35.22
CA GLN A 654 0.96 -13.76 34.94
C GLN A 654 1.34 -12.80 33.81
N LEU A 655 0.33 -12.25 33.17
CA LEU A 655 0.46 -11.14 32.23
C LEU A 655 0.29 -9.82 32.99
N VAL A 656 1.17 -8.86 32.72
CA VAL A 656 1.11 -7.50 33.27
C VAL A 656 1.02 -6.56 32.09
N SER A 657 -0.05 -5.76 32.02
CA SER A 657 -0.26 -4.72 31.03
C SER A 657 -0.07 -3.34 31.65
N ALA A 658 0.63 -2.46 30.97
CA ALA A 658 0.72 -1.05 31.30
C ALA A 658 0.25 -0.22 30.09
N ASP A 659 -0.78 0.61 30.27
CA ASP A 659 -1.42 1.39 29.20
C ASP A 659 -1.36 2.90 29.53
N TYR A 660 -0.88 3.73 28.58
CA TYR A 660 -0.88 5.18 28.75
C TYR A 660 -2.31 5.75 28.71
N SER A 661 -2.71 6.39 29.77
CA SER A 661 -4.02 7.03 29.88
C SER A 661 -4.09 8.33 29.07
N GLN A 662 -5.01 8.39 28.08
CA GLN A 662 -5.27 9.57 27.25
C GLN A 662 -4.01 10.19 26.61
N PHE A 663 -3.12 9.33 26.15
CA PHE A 663 -1.74 9.67 25.77
C PHE A 663 -1.64 10.80 24.75
N GLU A 664 -2.32 10.68 23.62
CA GLU A 664 -2.27 11.68 22.55
C GLU A 664 -2.84 13.04 22.97
N LEU A 665 -3.86 13.06 23.83
CA LEU A 665 -4.42 14.31 24.37
C LEU A 665 -3.44 15.02 25.32
N ARG A 666 -2.71 14.26 26.14
CA ARG A 666 -1.63 14.81 26.99
C ARG A 666 -0.51 15.42 26.16
N ILE A 667 -0.14 14.74 25.07
CA ILE A 667 0.88 15.26 24.15
C ILE A 667 0.38 16.51 23.41
N ALA A 668 -0.87 16.53 22.95
CA ALA A 668 -1.48 17.71 22.33
C ALA A 668 -1.51 18.91 23.28
N ALA A 669 -1.87 18.70 24.56
CA ALA A 669 -1.83 19.73 25.58
C ALA A 669 -0.41 20.28 25.79
N ALA A 670 0.58 19.38 25.87
CA ALA A 670 1.98 19.75 26.06
C ALA A 670 2.55 20.55 24.86
N LEU A 671 2.30 20.07 23.63
CA LEU A 671 2.83 20.70 22.40
C LEU A 671 2.17 22.05 22.09
N SER A 672 0.86 22.16 22.39
CA SER A 672 0.12 23.42 22.20
C SER A 672 0.35 24.44 23.34
N GLY A 673 0.79 23.99 24.50
CA GLY A 673 0.88 24.81 25.70
C GLY A 673 -0.48 25.24 26.27
N GLU A 674 -1.54 24.46 26.01
CA GLU A 674 -2.92 24.76 26.46
C GLU A 674 -3.02 24.58 27.97
N LYS A 675 -2.99 25.70 28.69
CA LYS A 675 -2.87 25.74 30.16
C LYS A 675 -3.99 25.00 30.88
N GLU A 676 -5.23 25.14 30.44
CA GLU A 676 -6.36 24.49 31.07
C GLU A 676 -6.31 22.97 30.91
N MET A 677 -5.91 22.47 29.74
CA MET A 677 -5.71 21.03 29.54
C MET A 677 -4.55 20.51 30.40
N ILE A 678 -3.43 21.23 30.42
CA ILE A 678 -2.26 20.88 31.27
C ILE A 678 -2.67 20.81 32.74
N ASN A 679 -3.42 21.80 33.20
CA ASN A 679 -3.88 21.87 34.60
C ASN A 679 -4.85 20.70 34.91
N ALA A 680 -5.84 20.44 34.05
CA ALA A 680 -6.77 19.35 34.20
C ALA A 680 -6.05 17.99 34.32
N PHE A 681 -5.12 17.72 33.42
CA PHE A 681 -4.34 16.48 33.45
C PHE A 681 -3.43 16.35 34.67
N ASN A 682 -2.84 17.43 35.12
CA ASN A 682 -1.96 17.42 36.31
C ASN A 682 -2.68 17.23 37.61
N HIS A 683 -4.02 17.51 37.66
CA HIS A 683 -4.90 17.29 38.80
C HIS A 683 -5.80 16.08 38.62
N ASP A 684 -5.52 15.19 37.66
CA ASP A 684 -6.32 13.98 37.39
C ASP A 684 -7.82 14.22 37.10
N ALA A 685 -8.17 15.41 36.58
CA ALA A 685 -9.56 15.75 36.24
C ALA A 685 -10.01 15.05 34.94
N ASP A 686 -11.30 14.79 34.81
CA ASP A 686 -11.89 14.26 33.58
C ASP A 686 -11.96 15.34 32.50
N ILE A 687 -10.96 15.39 31.64
CA ILE A 687 -10.85 16.40 30.56
C ILE A 687 -12.08 16.44 29.65
N HIS A 688 -12.75 15.31 29.42
CA HIS A 688 -13.97 15.28 28.60
C HIS A 688 -15.17 15.89 29.33
N MET A 689 -15.26 15.65 30.62
CA MET A 689 -16.28 16.23 31.46
C MET A 689 -16.09 17.74 31.59
N GLU A 690 -14.87 18.21 31.91
CA GLU A 690 -14.58 19.64 32.03
C GLU A 690 -14.76 20.38 30.69
N THR A 691 -14.30 19.81 29.60
CA THR A 691 -14.51 20.41 28.27
C THR A 691 -16.02 20.47 27.93
N ALA A 692 -16.82 19.46 28.30
CA ALA A 692 -18.25 19.48 28.10
C ALA A 692 -18.92 20.57 28.95
N ALA A 693 -18.55 20.68 30.20
CA ALA A 693 -19.04 21.73 31.10
C ALA A 693 -18.83 23.14 30.52
N GLN A 694 -17.63 23.39 29.99
CA GLN A 694 -17.28 24.68 29.36
C GLN A 694 -18.04 24.92 28.04
N ILE A 695 -18.13 23.93 27.15
CA ILE A 695 -18.81 24.09 25.86
C ILE A 695 -20.32 24.34 26.03
N TYR A 696 -20.96 23.59 26.96
CA TYR A 696 -22.39 23.71 27.21
C TYR A 696 -22.72 24.77 28.25
N ASN A 697 -21.70 25.39 28.86
CA ASN A 697 -21.86 26.39 29.93
C ASN A 697 -22.72 25.89 31.08
N ILE A 698 -22.40 24.70 31.57
CA ILE A 698 -23.09 24.03 32.71
C ILE A 698 -22.07 23.50 33.72
N PRO A 699 -22.46 23.36 35.01
CA PRO A 699 -21.55 22.74 35.98
C PRO A 699 -21.20 21.29 35.60
N PRO A 700 -19.97 20.78 35.90
CA PRO A 700 -19.52 19.43 35.55
C PRO A 700 -20.48 18.32 35.97
N GLU A 701 -21.10 18.42 37.14
CA GLU A 701 -22.07 17.45 37.69
C GLU A 701 -23.38 17.38 36.90
N LYS A 702 -23.70 18.39 36.08
CA LYS A 702 -24.86 18.42 35.19
C LYS A 702 -24.58 17.93 33.78
N VAL A 703 -23.33 17.58 33.46
CA VAL A 703 -22.95 17.07 32.14
C VAL A 703 -23.48 15.65 31.93
N THR A 704 -24.32 15.45 30.96
CA THR A 704 -24.86 14.13 30.59
C THR A 704 -23.82 13.22 29.97
N LYS A 705 -24.05 11.89 30.06
CA LYS A 705 -23.19 10.89 29.38
C LYS A 705 -23.08 11.13 27.87
N ALA A 706 -24.17 11.55 27.22
CA ALA A 706 -24.18 11.87 25.79
C ALA A 706 -23.30 13.08 25.46
N GLN A 707 -23.40 14.17 26.21
CA GLN A 707 -22.56 15.37 26.05
C GLN A 707 -21.09 15.06 26.27
N ARG A 708 -20.75 14.29 27.31
CA ARG A 708 -19.39 13.84 27.56
C ARG A 708 -18.86 12.98 26.41
N SER A 709 -19.70 12.08 25.86
CA SER A 709 -19.32 11.23 24.70
C SER A 709 -19.08 12.05 23.43
N SER A 710 -19.95 13.02 23.14
CA SER A 710 -19.76 13.93 21.99
C SER A 710 -18.45 14.71 22.11
N VAL A 711 -18.14 15.23 23.31
CA VAL A 711 -16.88 15.94 23.57
C VAL A 711 -15.67 14.98 23.43
N LYS A 712 -15.80 13.74 23.87
CA LYS A 712 -14.74 12.73 23.70
C LYS A 712 -14.40 12.52 22.21
N GLU A 713 -15.41 12.40 21.35
CA GLU A 713 -15.20 12.30 19.89
C GLU A 713 -14.54 13.55 19.31
N VAL A 714 -14.95 14.73 19.77
CA VAL A 714 -14.35 15.98 19.30
C VAL A 714 -12.91 16.12 19.78
N ASN A 715 -12.61 15.84 21.05
CA ASN A 715 -11.25 15.91 21.60
C ASN A 715 -10.27 15.06 20.79
N PHE A 716 -10.67 13.85 20.37
CA PHE A 716 -9.84 13.02 19.50
C PHE A 716 -9.91 13.49 18.05
N GLY A 717 -11.11 13.78 17.54
CA GLY A 717 -11.32 14.13 16.13
C GLY A 717 -10.60 15.40 15.68
N ILE A 718 -10.53 16.42 16.52
CA ILE A 718 -9.84 17.69 16.19
C ILE A 718 -8.35 17.48 15.98
N MET A 719 -7.71 16.60 16.74
CA MET A 719 -6.30 16.25 16.54
C MET A 719 -6.05 15.57 15.18
N TYR A 720 -7.08 14.93 14.63
CA TYR A 720 -7.05 14.31 13.31
C TYR A 720 -7.62 15.20 12.18
N GLY A 721 -7.86 16.49 12.49
CA GLY A 721 -8.43 17.44 11.53
C GLY A 721 -9.89 17.18 11.17
N LEU A 722 -10.70 16.73 12.14
CA LEU A 722 -12.13 16.48 11.98
C LEU A 722 -12.85 17.78 11.59
N GLY A 723 -13.53 17.78 10.44
CA GLY A 723 -14.40 18.89 10.01
C GLY A 723 -15.85 18.72 10.44
N PRO A 724 -16.69 19.77 10.27
CA PRO A 724 -18.10 19.75 10.70
C PRO A 724 -18.91 18.60 10.11
N HIS A 725 -18.64 18.22 8.84
CA HIS A 725 -19.34 17.13 8.18
C HIS A 725 -19.07 15.77 8.85
N ALA A 726 -17.83 15.48 9.19
CA ALA A 726 -17.47 14.21 9.84
C ALA A 726 -18.00 14.17 11.30
N LEU A 727 -17.94 15.31 12.01
CA LEU A 727 -18.52 15.41 13.35
C LEU A 727 -20.05 15.21 13.34
N SER A 728 -20.74 15.83 12.39
CA SER A 728 -22.19 15.64 12.19
C SER A 728 -22.55 14.17 12.00
N GLN A 729 -21.76 13.44 11.20
CA GLN A 729 -22.01 12.01 10.94
C GLN A 729 -21.76 11.12 12.16
N SER A 730 -20.74 11.43 12.99
CA SER A 730 -20.39 10.59 14.14
C SER A 730 -21.26 10.84 15.37
N THR A 731 -21.74 12.07 15.55
CA THR A 731 -22.49 12.47 16.76
C THR A 731 -24.00 12.58 16.55
N GLY A 732 -24.48 12.54 15.30
CA GLY A 732 -25.89 12.79 14.97
C GLY A 732 -26.31 14.29 15.01
N MET A 733 -25.38 15.22 15.27
CA MET A 733 -25.62 16.66 15.18
C MET A 733 -25.92 17.08 13.76
N THR A 734 -26.66 18.14 13.57
CA THR A 734 -26.75 18.81 12.26
C THR A 734 -25.40 19.42 11.86
N PHE A 735 -25.19 19.68 10.58
CA PHE A 735 -23.96 20.33 10.10
C PHE A 735 -23.73 21.70 10.78
N GLY A 736 -24.81 22.48 11.01
CA GLY A 736 -24.75 23.76 11.71
C GLY A 736 -24.27 23.62 13.15
N GLU A 737 -24.89 22.72 13.89
CA GLU A 737 -24.52 22.42 15.29
C GLU A 737 -23.09 21.94 15.40
N ALA A 738 -22.65 21.03 14.49
CA ALA A 738 -21.29 20.53 14.47
C ALA A 738 -20.25 21.63 14.18
N ARG A 739 -20.57 22.55 13.26
CA ARG A 739 -19.73 23.72 12.96
C ARG A 739 -19.61 24.66 14.17
N ASP A 740 -20.73 24.98 14.81
CA ASP A 740 -20.77 25.88 15.95
C ASP A 740 -20.12 25.24 17.20
N PHE A 741 -20.21 23.92 17.31
CA PHE A 741 -19.52 23.16 18.35
C PHE A 741 -17.99 23.23 18.18
N ILE A 742 -17.46 23.00 16.98
CA ILE A 742 -16.02 23.12 16.67
C ILE A 742 -15.55 24.56 16.94
N LYS A 743 -16.35 25.56 16.58
CA LYS A 743 -16.03 26.98 16.84
C LYS A 743 -15.88 27.22 18.34
N ARG A 744 -16.86 26.83 19.17
CA ARG A 744 -16.82 26.96 20.63
C ARG A 744 -15.64 26.20 21.25
N TYR A 745 -15.35 25.00 20.72
CA TYR A 745 -14.20 24.21 21.19
C TYR A 745 -12.89 24.99 21.04
N PHE A 746 -12.68 25.66 19.90
CA PHE A 746 -11.47 26.45 19.69
C PHE A 746 -11.49 27.81 20.44
N GLU A 747 -12.65 28.31 20.80
CA GLU A 747 -12.76 29.49 21.66
C GLU A 747 -12.28 29.21 23.09
N ILE A 748 -12.56 28.01 23.60
CA ILE A 748 -12.09 27.56 24.94
C ILE A 748 -10.69 26.93 24.88
N ARG A 749 -10.10 26.71 23.69
CA ARG A 749 -8.77 26.13 23.51
C ARG A 749 -7.94 26.97 22.51
N PRO A 750 -7.67 28.24 22.83
CA PRO A 750 -7.02 29.15 21.87
C PRO A 750 -5.57 28.79 21.57
N SER A 751 -4.82 28.22 22.53
CA SER A 751 -3.45 27.79 22.31
C SER A 751 -3.37 26.59 21.36
N LEU A 752 -4.32 25.65 21.49
CA LEU A 752 -4.40 24.50 20.58
C LEU A 752 -4.72 24.95 19.15
N LYS A 753 -5.66 25.89 18.97
CA LYS A 753 -5.97 26.49 17.66
C LYS A 753 -4.73 27.11 17.02
N LYS A 754 -4.03 27.97 17.78
CA LYS A 754 -2.81 28.62 17.32
C LYS A 754 -1.72 27.62 16.95
N TYR A 755 -1.60 26.54 17.69
CA TYR A 755 -0.65 25.48 17.40
C TYR A 755 -0.97 24.76 16.07
N ILE A 756 -2.25 24.43 15.82
CA ILE A 756 -2.69 23.83 14.55
C ILE A 756 -2.41 24.76 13.37
N GLU A 757 -2.69 26.07 13.52
CA GLU A 757 -2.39 27.07 12.48
C GLU A 757 -0.89 27.16 12.20
N LYS A 758 -0.06 27.14 13.24
CA LYS A 758 1.41 27.11 13.12
C LYS A 758 1.90 25.85 12.37
N LEU A 759 1.30 24.67 12.61
CA LEU A 759 1.67 23.45 11.91
C LEU A 759 1.32 23.52 10.41
N ARG A 760 0.20 24.14 10.05
CA ARG A 760 -0.17 24.39 8.65
C ARG A 760 0.86 25.30 7.96
N GLU A 761 1.20 26.43 8.58
CA GLU A 761 2.25 27.32 8.08
C GLU A 761 3.62 26.65 7.96
N GLN A 762 3.98 25.82 8.94
CA GLN A 762 5.23 25.06 8.91
C GLN A 762 5.24 24.09 7.72
N ALA A 763 4.16 23.34 7.51
CA ALA A 763 4.02 22.40 6.41
C ALA A 763 4.13 23.09 5.04
N GLU A 764 3.55 24.29 4.89
CA GLU A 764 3.63 25.09 3.67
C GLU A 764 5.04 25.62 3.40
N LYS A 765 5.68 26.21 4.44
CA LYS A 765 6.97 26.89 4.29
C LYS A 765 8.16 25.93 4.25
N GLN A 766 8.17 24.94 5.16
CA GLN A 766 9.30 24.01 5.32
C GLN A 766 9.14 22.72 4.53
N ARG A 767 7.95 22.40 4.01
CA ARG A 767 7.61 21.16 3.30
C ARG A 767 7.73 19.91 4.16
N TYR A 768 7.81 20.05 5.46
CA TYR A 768 7.75 18.96 6.44
C TYR A 768 7.25 19.46 7.80
N VAL A 769 6.79 18.51 8.61
CA VAL A 769 6.50 18.67 10.03
C VAL A 769 7.33 17.67 10.82
N GLU A 770 7.56 17.94 12.12
CA GLU A 770 8.38 17.06 12.97
C GLU A 770 7.75 16.80 14.34
N THR A 771 8.07 15.64 14.94
CA THR A 771 7.71 15.29 16.31
C THR A 771 8.56 16.08 17.33
N ILE A 772 8.23 15.95 18.61
CA ILE A 772 9.00 16.57 19.70
C ILE A 772 10.46 16.08 19.72
N LEU A 773 10.71 14.85 19.27
CA LEU A 773 12.04 14.23 19.20
C LEU A 773 12.69 14.37 17.82
N GLY A 774 12.04 15.05 16.86
CA GLY A 774 12.63 15.40 15.58
C GLY A 774 12.38 14.41 14.43
N ARG A 775 11.48 13.44 14.59
CA ARG A 775 11.04 12.59 13.49
C ARG A 775 10.31 13.45 12.47
N ARG A 776 10.73 13.39 11.21
CA ARG A 776 10.19 14.22 10.14
C ARG A 776 9.17 13.48 9.29
N ARG A 777 8.15 14.22 8.86
CA ARG A 777 7.22 13.80 7.82
C ARG A 777 7.19 14.85 6.71
N PRO A 778 7.66 14.55 5.50
CA PRO A 778 7.51 15.41 4.33
C PRO A 778 6.03 15.64 3.97
N THR A 779 5.72 16.81 3.43
CA THR A 779 4.36 17.21 3.03
C THR A 779 4.33 17.62 1.54
N PRO A 780 4.66 16.72 0.58
CA PRO A 780 4.78 17.08 -0.83
C PRO A 780 3.45 17.60 -1.42
N ASP A 781 2.33 17.03 -0.96
CA ASP A 781 0.99 17.31 -1.49
C ASP A 781 0.34 18.58 -0.91
N ILE A 782 1.04 19.35 -0.06
CA ILE A 782 0.48 20.52 0.63
C ILE A 782 0.04 21.65 -0.31
N HIS A 783 0.64 21.71 -1.49
CA HIS A 783 0.32 22.68 -2.55
C HIS A 783 -0.46 22.08 -3.72
N SER A 784 -0.98 20.85 -3.56
CA SER A 784 -1.79 20.22 -4.60
C SER A 784 -2.97 21.11 -5.01
N SER A 785 -3.20 21.26 -6.31
CA SER A 785 -4.37 21.94 -6.86
C SER A 785 -5.67 21.20 -6.52
N ASN A 786 -5.58 19.88 -6.28
CA ASN A 786 -6.71 19.06 -5.84
C ASN A 786 -7.02 19.33 -4.36
N PHE A 787 -8.18 19.93 -4.10
CA PHE A 787 -8.64 20.27 -2.74
C PHE A 787 -8.63 19.07 -1.79
N VAL A 788 -9.09 17.87 -2.24
CA VAL A 788 -9.17 16.68 -1.40
C VAL A 788 -7.78 16.18 -0.99
N VAL A 789 -6.84 16.19 -1.94
CA VAL A 789 -5.43 15.80 -1.72
C VAL A 789 -4.75 16.79 -0.77
N ARG A 790 -4.92 18.09 -1.02
CA ARG A 790 -4.35 19.15 -0.17
C ARG A 790 -4.88 19.10 1.26
N GLU A 791 -6.19 18.94 1.46
CA GLU A 791 -6.76 18.81 2.80
C GLU A 791 -6.31 17.52 3.51
N ALA A 792 -6.09 16.43 2.76
CA ALA A 792 -5.50 15.21 3.34
C ALA A 792 -4.05 15.44 3.80
N ALA A 793 -3.27 16.22 3.04
CA ALA A 793 -1.91 16.61 3.41
C ALA A 793 -1.89 17.49 4.68
N TYR A 794 -2.81 18.46 4.82
CA TYR A 794 -2.96 19.25 6.05
C TYR A 794 -3.33 18.40 7.26
N ARG A 795 -4.29 17.48 7.10
CA ARG A 795 -4.63 16.54 8.20
C ARG A 795 -3.45 15.70 8.62
N ALA A 796 -2.68 15.19 7.66
CA ALA A 796 -1.47 14.41 7.92
C ALA A 796 -0.38 15.25 8.64
N ALA A 797 -0.22 16.53 8.25
CA ALA A 797 0.71 17.47 8.88
C ALA A 797 0.31 17.82 10.32
N ILE A 798 -0.98 17.98 10.59
CA ILE A 798 -1.49 18.27 11.95
C ILE A 798 -1.34 17.05 12.86
N ASN A 799 -1.67 15.86 12.35
CA ASN A 799 -1.65 14.62 13.13
C ASN A 799 -0.23 14.16 13.48
N HIS A 800 0.72 14.32 12.56
CA HIS A 800 2.06 13.74 12.72
C HIS A 800 2.81 14.19 13.99
N PRO A 801 2.88 15.48 14.37
CA PRO A 801 3.58 15.89 15.58
C PRO A 801 3.00 15.28 16.86
N MET A 802 1.69 15.09 16.94
CA MET A 802 1.02 14.52 18.11
C MET A 802 1.16 12.99 18.15
N GLN A 803 0.71 12.30 17.10
CA GLN A 803 0.75 10.84 17.04
C GLN A 803 2.18 10.29 16.91
N GLY A 804 3.04 10.98 16.17
CA GLY A 804 4.45 10.60 16.06
C GLY A 804 5.22 10.81 17.37
N SER A 805 4.94 11.89 18.13
CA SER A 805 5.55 12.08 19.45
C SER A 805 5.09 11.00 20.44
N ALA A 806 3.82 10.57 20.36
CA ALA A 806 3.34 9.42 21.13
C ALA A 806 4.14 8.15 20.77
N ALA A 807 4.31 7.87 19.48
CA ALA A 807 5.08 6.72 19.03
C ALA A 807 6.56 6.77 19.50
N ASP A 808 7.18 7.94 19.41
CA ASP A 808 8.57 8.12 19.83
C ASP A 808 8.74 7.92 21.35
N ILE A 809 7.84 8.48 22.16
CA ILE A 809 7.87 8.32 23.64
C ILE A 809 7.58 6.86 24.03
N MET A 810 6.64 6.17 23.35
CA MET A 810 6.37 4.76 23.57
C MET A 810 7.62 3.90 23.24
N LYS A 811 8.29 4.14 22.13
CA LYS A 811 9.52 3.45 21.76
C LYS A 811 10.65 3.71 22.78
N LEU A 812 10.77 4.95 23.24
CA LEU A 812 11.74 5.31 24.29
C LEU A 812 11.41 4.55 25.59
N ALA A 813 10.15 4.50 25.99
CA ALA A 813 9.71 3.73 27.16
C ALA A 813 10.07 2.22 27.02
N MET A 814 9.90 1.63 25.81
CA MET A 814 10.29 0.24 25.56
C MET A 814 11.80 0.02 25.76
N VAL A 815 12.62 0.93 25.22
CA VAL A 815 14.10 0.88 25.36
C VAL A 815 14.52 1.01 26.83
N GLU A 816 13.82 1.85 27.61
CA GLU A 816 14.13 2.05 29.03
C GLU A 816 13.58 0.97 29.94
N VAL A 817 12.45 0.35 29.59
CA VAL A 817 11.81 -0.74 30.35
C VAL A 817 12.63 -2.03 30.24
N ALA A 818 13.03 -2.40 29.01
CA ALA A 818 13.66 -3.70 28.74
C ALA A 818 14.84 -4.04 29.70
N PRO A 819 15.81 -3.16 29.95
CA PRO A 819 16.95 -3.46 30.87
C PRO A 819 16.56 -3.46 32.37
N LYS A 820 15.39 -2.94 32.74
CA LYS A 820 14.91 -2.89 34.11
C LYS A 820 14.07 -4.12 34.52
N LEU A 821 13.65 -4.90 33.53
CA LEU A 821 12.86 -6.09 33.77
C LEU A 821 13.72 -7.18 34.44
N PRO A 822 13.16 -7.98 35.38
CA PRO A 822 13.83 -9.19 35.88
C PRO A 822 14.15 -10.16 34.74
N THR A 823 15.18 -10.97 34.93
CA THR A 823 15.67 -11.94 33.92
C THR A 823 14.57 -12.89 33.42
N ASP A 824 13.64 -13.27 34.32
CA ASP A 824 12.53 -14.20 34.02
C ASP A 824 11.30 -13.48 33.43
N ALA A 825 11.31 -12.15 33.31
CA ALA A 825 10.24 -11.39 32.70
C ALA A 825 10.50 -11.24 31.19
N LYS A 826 9.45 -11.35 30.39
CA LYS A 826 9.49 -11.23 28.92
C LYS A 826 8.56 -10.13 28.46
N LEU A 827 9.08 -9.10 27.82
CA LEU A 827 8.25 -8.15 27.09
C LEU A 827 7.71 -8.86 25.83
N LEU A 828 6.40 -8.95 25.69
CA LEU A 828 5.75 -9.78 24.67
C LEU A 828 5.20 -8.94 23.50
N LEU A 829 4.39 -7.93 23.82
CA LEU A 829 3.66 -7.15 22.83
C LEU A 829 3.68 -5.66 23.17
N GLN A 830 3.70 -4.86 22.14
CA GLN A 830 3.34 -3.45 22.16
C GLN A 830 2.06 -3.29 21.32
N ILE A 831 0.99 -2.73 21.91
CA ILE A 831 -0.32 -2.60 21.26
C ILE A 831 -0.82 -1.18 21.52
N HIS A 832 -0.88 -0.36 20.47
CA HIS A 832 -1.26 1.06 20.57
C HIS A 832 -0.41 1.80 21.60
N ASP A 833 -0.99 2.13 22.75
CA ASP A 833 -0.35 2.88 23.82
C ASP A 833 -0.02 1.98 25.05
N SER A 834 0.00 0.65 24.85
CA SER A 834 0.24 -0.32 25.93
C SER A 834 1.42 -1.26 25.68
N LEU A 835 2.03 -1.73 26.77
CA LEU A 835 3.03 -2.78 26.80
C LEU A 835 2.49 -3.98 27.55
N LEU A 836 2.77 -5.20 27.06
CA LEU A 836 2.37 -6.45 27.67
C LEU A 836 3.62 -7.27 28.03
N VAL A 837 3.74 -7.64 29.32
CA VAL A 837 4.86 -8.41 29.86
C VAL A 837 4.34 -9.70 30.48
N GLU A 838 5.06 -10.81 30.27
CA GLU A 838 4.84 -12.05 31.00
C GLU A 838 5.93 -12.20 32.08
N VAL A 839 5.54 -12.57 33.29
CA VAL A 839 6.44 -12.63 34.44
C VAL A 839 5.95 -13.67 35.46
N PRO A 840 6.83 -14.30 36.26
CA PRO A 840 6.42 -15.15 37.38
C PRO A 840 5.43 -14.42 38.32
N ALA A 841 4.35 -15.07 38.73
CA ALA A 841 3.25 -14.46 39.47
C ALA A 841 3.70 -13.68 40.73
N LYS A 842 4.76 -14.15 41.42
CA LYS A 842 5.32 -13.49 42.59
C LYS A 842 6.01 -12.14 42.31
N GLU A 843 6.39 -11.89 41.03
CA GLU A 843 7.05 -10.65 40.60
C GLU A 843 6.08 -9.68 39.91
N ALA A 844 4.83 -10.07 39.68
CA ALA A 844 3.88 -9.32 38.85
C ALA A 844 3.65 -7.88 39.35
N GLU A 845 3.43 -7.69 40.63
CA GLU A 845 3.26 -6.37 41.27
C GLU A 845 4.52 -5.50 41.09
N LYS A 846 5.71 -6.08 41.30
CA LYS A 846 6.98 -5.38 41.16
C LYS A 846 7.21 -4.95 39.72
N VAL A 847 6.92 -5.83 38.73
CA VAL A 847 7.02 -5.52 37.31
C VAL A 847 6.00 -4.46 36.92
N GLY A 848 4.77 -4.53 37.44
CA GLY A 848 3.77 -3.48 37.25
C GLY A 848 4.27 -2.11 37.71
N LYS A 849 4.93 -2.04 38.86
CA LYS A 849 5.54 -0.81 39.38
C LYS A 849 6.68 -0.31 38.48
N ILE A 850 7.58 -1.20 38.04
CA ILE A 850 8.67 -0.86 37.11
C ILE A 850 8.12 -0.27 35.80
N LEU A 851 7.10 -0.92 35.21
CA LEU A 851 6.44 -0.46 33.98
C LEU A 851 5.86 0.93 34.18
N LYS A 852 5.05 1.11 35.24
CA LYS A 852 4.41 2.39 35.54
C LYS A 852 5.41 3.52 35.70
N GLU A 853 6.39 3.36 36.59
CA GLU A 853 7.36 4.40 36.89
C GLU A 853 8.23 4.74 35.67
N THR A 854 8.63 3.74 34.89
CA THR A 854 9.45 3.96 33.70
C THR A 854 8.64 4.62 32.58
N MET A 855 7.42 4.18 32.30
CA MET A 855 6.57 4.78 31.27
C MET A 855 6.18 6.21 31.64
N GLU A 856 5.80 6.48 32.90
CA GLU A 856 5.45 7.83 33.37
C GLU A 856 6.64 8.80 33.32
N SER A 857 7.88 8.33 33.48
CA SER A 857 9.10 9.13 33.45
C SER A 857 9.85 9.13 32.12
N ALA A 858 9.43 8.35 31.14
CA ALA A 858 10.16 8.15 29.87
C ALA A 858 10.48 9.46 29.13
N TYR A 859 9.61 10.46 29.22
CA TYR A 859 9.86 11.77 28.64
C TYR A 859 9.25 12.90 29.49
N LYS A 860 10.02 13.93 29.79
CA LYS A 860 9.57 15.05 30.61
C LYS A 860 8.73 16.04 29.79
N LEU A 861 7.46 16.13 30.12
CA LEU A 861 6.50 17.07 29.55
C LEU A 861 5.97 18.02 30.63
N PRO A 862 5.37 19.19 30.26
CA PRO A 862 4.63 20.03 31.22
C PRO A 862 3.37 19.33 31.75
N VAL A 863 2.94 18.26 31.12
CA VAL A 863 1.83 17.38 31.53
C VAL A 863 2.41 16.08 32.07
N LYS A 864 1.92 15.60 33.20
CA LYS A 864 2.28 14.28 33.71
C LYS A 864 1.80 13.19 32.76
N LEU A 865 2.67 12.26 32.37
CA LEU A 865 2.28 11.02 31.75
C LEU A 865 1.72 10.09 32.83
N LYS A 866 0.68 9.33 32.51
CA LYS A 866 0.02 8.40 33.43
C LYS A 866 -0.15 7.05 32.77
N ALA A 867 0.29 5.99 33.46
CA ALA A 867 0.14 4.62 33.01
C ALA A 867 -0.71 3.83 33.99
N ASP A 868 -1.74 3.16 33.46
CA ASP A 868 -2.63 2.29 34.23
C ASP A 868 -2.12 0.84 34.12
N ILE A 869 -2.11 0.11 35.24
CA ILE A 869 -1.59 -1.26 35.32
C ILE A 869 -2.74 -2.22 35.50
N SER A 870 -2.71 -3.31 34.74
CA SER A 870 -3.60 -4.47 34.89
C SER A 870 -2.77 -5.75 34.97
N ILE A 871 -3.19 -6.70 35.81
CA ILE A 871 -2.53 -7.99 36.02
C ILE A 871 -3.60 -9.09 35.87
N GLY A 872 -3.30 -10.11 35.07
CA GLY A 872 -4.23 -11.21 34.82
C GLY A 872 -3.53 -12.50 34.37
N LYS A 873 -4.27 -13.57 34.25
CA LYS A 873 -3.79 -14.87 33.75
C LYS A 873 -3.84 -14.97 32.23
N ASN A 874 -4.68 -14.19 31.61
CA ASN A 874 -4.84 -14.11 30.17
C ASN A 874 -5.08 -12.65 29.73
N TRP A 875 -4.93 -12.40 28.44
CA TRP A 875 -5.07 -11.06 27.88
C TRP A 875 -6.51 -10.51 27.88
N GLY A 876 -7.51 -11.37 27.99
CA GLY A 876 -8.93 -10.97 28.08
C GLY A 876 -9.31 -10.39 29.44
N GLU A 877 -8.51 -10.61 30.50
CA GLU A 877 -8.68 -10.09 31.85
C GLU A 877 -8.06 -8.68 32.05
N LEU A 878 -7.29 -8.18 31.09
CA LEU A 878 -6.49 -6.96 31.20
C LEU A 878 -7.21 -5.69 30.69
#